data_420959bde9eb464b45236a646a1669de
#
_entry.id   420959bde9eb464b45236a646a1669de
#
_cell.length_a   1.000
_cell.length_b   1.000
_cell.length_c   1.000
_cell.angle_alpha   90.00
_cell.angle_beta   90.00
_cell.angle_gamma   90.00
#
_symmetry.space_group_name_H-M   'P 1'
#
loop_
_entity.id
_entity.type
_entity.pdbx_description
1 polymer ?
#
loop_
_entity_poly.entity_id
_entity_poly.type
_entity_poly.pdbx_seq_one_letter_code
_entity_poly.pdbx_strand_id
1 'polypeptide(L)'
;MKDVKNSGLPLNKEERIKHFKYLISLLYPFLKQFNEEQMKEIELEAKIQGLRSSEMELLRAVPSDYERLYCNNCKTSIVDLHRVCPKCSYELCLTCCWEIRGKCLRSGDKMVQRYLDRGRAYLHGGEPLSLDKEKNKTSSRKHVKLPSEWQVKGNGDILCPVEKLGGCGHKCLELKCMLPANWVSMLKIKAERLVKLHKLDNGLGTLTGHCSCLFDNEIGVVNEAIQEHSSNERLYSPLAKDLQQGDLEHFQWHWIKGEPVIVRNVHELTSGLSWEPMVLWRAFRDISSKKGSSNVNVKAIDCLDLCEVELNIHKFFMGYLEGCVHSNSWPQILKLKDWPPSNHFEELLPRHCAEFVSSLPFLEYTNPFSGILNMAAKLPANSLRPDLGPKTYIAYGFVEELGRGDSVTKLHFDMSDAVNVLVHSAEVIHTSDQLADIEILKMRHVRQDQMELYGNYKDSNLPLEEQVGMDFWPKVAKHSKMKSITSKKEVNPCQCSDSTTKLLMKTLEFQNEENSKLDKESNGRIKEAHTSDTSFSNMHSPNGWDEDSCLLMKGQVDADVMVKVVKSPNRKSRTRKKKVKSCQTSLLVQNEEELEVGESNGKIYKTHSDTAIDVCLTNEASGGGALWDIFRRQDVPKLEEYLRKHHREFRHVYCSPVDQVVHPIHDQTFYLNMHHKRKLKEEFGVEPWTIIQKLGEAIFIPAGCPHQVRNLKSCTKVALDFVSPENIRECIRLTEEFRVLPHEHRSKEDKLEVKKMMLHALKYAVEELEKLTA
;
A
#
# COMPACT_ATOMS: atom_id res chain seq x y z
N MET A 1 19.87 15.69 -11.50
CA MET A 1 18.46 15.60 -11.96
C MET A 1 18.26 15.74 -13.46
N LYS A 2 18.85 16.73 -14.17
CA LYS A 2 18.77 16.74 -15.65
C LYS A 2 19.41 15.48 -16.24
N ASP A 3 20.50 15.01 -15.67
CA ASP A 3 21.20 13.79 -16.11
C ASP A 3 20.39 12.52 -15.83
N VAL A 4 19.66 12.43 -14.70
CA VAL A 4 18.79 11.29 -14.39
C VAL A 4 17.55 11.24 -15.28
N LYS A 5 17.00 12.41 -15.64
CA LYS A 5 15.87 12.49 -16.59
C LYS A 5 16.28 12.07 -18.01
N ASN A 6 17.57 12.18 -18.32
CA ASN A 6 18.14 11.80 -19.62
C ASN A 6 18.91 10.47 -19.59
N SER A 7 19.11 9.85 -18.42
CA SER A 7 19.80 8.57 -18.26
C SER A 7 18.94 7.36 -18.63
N GLY A 8 18.20 7.46 -19.73
CA GLY A 8 17.72 6.25 -20.39
C GLY A 8 18.94 5.44 -20.82
N LEU A 9 18.90 4.09 -20.65
CA LEU A 9 19.88 3.20 -21.25
C LEU A 9 20.08 3.57 -22.71
N PRO A 10 21.30 3.75 -23.19
CA PRO A 10 21.56 4.05 -24.60
C PRO A 10 21.25 2.82 -25.46
N LEU A 11 19.93 2.57 -25.65
CA LEU A 11 19.45 1.48 -26.48
C LEU A 11 19.84 1.75 -27.95
N ASN A 12 20.40 0.76 -28.60
CA ASN A 12 20.68 0.82 -30.03
C ASN A 12 19.36 0.80 -30.86
N LYS A 13 19.47 1.04 -32.18
CA LYS A 13 18.30 1.11 -33.07
C LYS A 13 17.50 -0.19 -33.07
N GLU A 14 18.18 -1.32 -33.06
CA GLU A 14 17.54 -2.66 -33.13
C GLU A 14 16.78 -3.00 -31.85
N GLU A 15 17.36 -2.70 -30.69
CA GLU A 15 16.71 -2.85 -29.39
C GLU A 15 15.44 -2.00 -29.27
N ARG A 16 15.51 -0.74 -29.69
CA ARG A 16 14.34 0.13 -29.73
C ARG A 16 13.23 -0.44 -30.62
N ILE A 17 13.58 -0.92 -31.80
CA ILE A 17 12.64 -1.58 -32.72
C ILE A 17 12.00 -2.79 -32.05
N LYS A 18 12.80 -3.63 -31.36
CA LYS A 18 12.32 -4.81 -30.65
C LYS A 18 11.30 -4.41 -29.58
N HIS A 19 11.60 -3.42 -28.74
CA HIS A 19 10.69 -2.94 -27.69
C HIS A 19 9.41 -2.33 -28.26
N PHE A 20 9.46 -1.55 -29.33
CA PHE A 20 8.25 -1.01 -29.93
C PHE A 20 7.36 -2.07 -30.57
N LYS A 21 7.95 -3.06 -31.24
CA LYS A 21 7.20 -4.23 -31.73
C LYS A 21 6.51 -4.97 -30.57
N TYR A 22 7.23 -5.18 -29.47
CA TYR A 22 6.70 -5.80 -28.26
C TYR A 22 5.53 -5.02 -27.67
N LEU A 23 5.67 -3.69 -27.48
CA LEU A 23 4.58 -2.83 -27.01
C LEU A 23 3.35 -2.92 -27.93
N ILE A 24 3.55 -2.82 -29.25
CA ILE A 24 2.44 -2.85 -30.21
C ILE A 24 1.73 -4.22 -30.16
N SER A 25 2.47 -5.33 -30.08
CA SER A 25 1.88 -6.67 -30.02
C SER A 25 1.00 -6.88 -28.79
N LEU A 26 1.40 -6.37 -27.64
CA LEU A 26 0.65 -6.53 -26.39
C LEU A 26 -0.54 -5.54 -26.27
N LEU A 27 -0.39 -4.31 -26.76
CA LEU A 27 -1.39 -3.26 -26.56
C LEU A 27 -2.44 -3.17 -27.70
N TYR A 28 -2.11 -3.63 -28.91
CA TYR A 28 -3.03 -3.55 -30.05
C TYR A 28 -4.39 -4.21 -29.83
N PRO A 29 -4.50 -5.40 -29.21
CA PRO A 29 -5.81 -6.01 -28.93
C PRO A 29 -6.73 -5.12 -28.10
N PHE A 30 -6.17 -4.42 -27.11
CA PHE A 30 -6.93 -3.49 -26.25
C PHE A 30 -7.34 -2.22 -27.01
N LEU A 31 -6.48 -1.68 -27.88
CA LEU A 31 -6.85 -0.56 -28.76
C LEU A 31 -7.98 -0.96 -29.71
N LYS A 32 -7.91 -2.17 -30.29
CA LYS A 32 -8.97 -2.69 -31.16
C LYS A 32 -10.30 -2.73 -30.44
N GLN A 33 -10.33 -3.33 -29.25
CA GLN A 33 -11.54 -3.40 -28.41
C GLN A 33 -12.05 -1.97 -28.06
N PHE A 34 -11.17 -1.09 -27.63
CA PHE A 34 -11.53 0.30 -27.27
C PHE A 34 -12.14 1.05 -28.47
N ASN A 35 -11.55 0.92 -29.66
CA ASN A 35 -12.11 1.50 -30.88
C ASN A 35 -13.47 0.91 -31.24
N GLU A 36 -13.66 -0.41 -31.14
CA GLU A 36 -14.96 -1.08 -31.38
C GLU A 36 -16.06 -0.58 -30.43
N GLU A 37 -15.71 -0.40 -29.15
CA GLU A 37 -16.62 0.17 -28.16
C GLU A 37 -17.06 1.58 -28.54
N GLN A 38 -16.14 2.41 -28.98
CA GLN A 38 -16.45 3.78 -29.43
C GLN A 38 -17.29 3.80 -30.71
N MET A 39 -16.96 2.98 -31.71
CA MET A 39 -17.70 2.93 -32.96
C MET A 39 -19.15 2.50 -32.76
N LYS A 40 -19.43 1.55 -31.86
CA LYS A 40 -20.80 1.15 -31.49
C LYS A 40 -21.61 2.32 -30.94
N GLU A 41 -20.99 3.18 -30.11
CA GLU A 41 -21.69 4.34 -29.54
C GLU A 41 -21.91 5.45 -30.60
N ILE A 42 -20.96 5.66 -31.53
CA ILE A 42 -21.12 6.58 -32.66
C ILE A 42 -22.26 6.11 -33.58
N GLU A 43 -22.30 4.82 -33.91
CA GLU A 43 -23.37 4.25 -34.72
C GLU A 43 -24.75 4.39 -34.07
N LEU A 44 -24.82 4.22 -32.75
CA LEU A 44 -26.05 4.45 -32.01
C LEU A 44 -26.46 5.91 -32.02
N GLU A 45 -25.51 6.83 -31.81
CA GLU A 45 -25.77 8.27 -31.84
C GLU A 45 -26.24 8.72 -33.23
N ALA A 46 -25.64 8.22 -34.30
CA ALA A 46 -26.07 8.47 -35.66
C ALA A 46 -27.54 8.04 -35.90
N LYS A 47 -27.92 6.86 -35.38
CA LYS A 47 -29.33 6.39 -35.43
C LYS A 47 -30.28 7.28 -34.62
N ILE A 48 -29.83 7.76 -33.45
CA ILE A 48 -30.63 8.68 -32.60
C ILE A 48 -30.89 9.99 -33.35
N GLN A 49 -29.88 10.52 -34.04
CA GLN A 49 -29.98 11.78 -34.81
C GLN A 49 -30.53 11.61 -36.21
N GLY A 50 -30.76 10.38 -36.71
CA GLY A 50 -31.22 10.13 -38.05
C GLY A 50 -30.18 10.42 -39.15
N LEU A 51 -28.87 10.34 -38.81
CA LEU A 51 -27.73 10.60 -39.67
C LEU A 51 -27.01 9.30 -40.01
N ARG A 52 -26.13 9.34 -41.01
CA ARG A 52 -25.15 8.28 -41.24
C ARG A 52 -23.96 8.49 -40.30
N SER A 53 -23.31 7.41 -39.86
CA SER A 53 -22.13 7.48 -38.98
C SER A 53 -20.97 8.32 -39.58
N SER A 54 -20.88 8.38 -40.91
CA SER A 54 -19.89 9.20 -41.64
C SER A 54 -20.20 10.70 -41.62
N GLU A 55 -21.42 11.10 -41.29
CA GLU A 55 -21.91 12.48 -41.23
C GLU A 55 -21.92 13.03 -39.80
N MET A 56 -21.55 12.18 -38.83
CA MET A 56 -21.53 12.55 -37.42
C MET A 56 -20.39 13.51 -37.10
N GLU A 57 -20.73 14.69 -36.64
CA GLU A 57 -19.78 15.64 -36.03
C GLU A 57 -20.00 15.66 -34.51
N LEU A 58 -18.99 15.19 -33.77
CA LEU A 58 -19.03 15.18 -32.31
C LEU A 58 -18.45 16.47 -31.74
N LEU A 59 -19.17 17.05 -30.81
CA LEU A 59 -18.65 18.20 -30.04
C LEU A 59 -17.48 17.75 -29.17
N ARG A 60 -16.40 18.51 -29.24
CA ARG A 60 -15.22 18.25 -28.41
C ARG A 60 -15.38 18.90 -27.04
N ALA A 61 -15.25 18.08 -25.99
CA ALA A 61 -15.05 18.55 -24.62
C ALA A 61 -13.55 18.79 -24.41
N VAL A 62 -13.17 19.99 -24.00
CA VAL A 62 -11.77 20.33 -23.71
C VAL A 62 -11.68 20.59 -22.20
N PRO A 63 -11.35 19.59 -21.39
CA PRO A 63 -11.09 19.81 -19.97
C PRO A 63 -9.82 20.64 -19.79
N SER A 64 -9.65 21.25 -18.64
CA SER A 64 -8.38 21.86 -18.23
C SER A 64 -7.25 20.83 -18.25
N ASP A 65 -6.03 21.23 -18.61
CA ASP A 65 -4.85 20.36 -18.63
C ASP A 65 -4.54 19.71 -17.28
N TYR A 66 -5.04 20.29 -16.19
CA TYR A 66 -4.85 19.83 -14.81
C TYR A 66 -6.08 19.13 -14.21
N GLU A 67 -7.05 18.75 -15.03
CA GLU A 67 -8.29 18.15 -14.59
C GLU A 67 -8.44 16.73 -15.14
N ARG A 68 -8.84 15.79 -14.24
CA ARG A 68 -9.31 14.46 -14.63
C ARG A 68 -10.82 14.47 -14.72
N LEU A 69 -11.32 14.01 -15.85
CA LEU A 69 -12.73 13.85 -16.06
C LEU A 69 -13.20 12.47 -15.57
N TYR A 70 -14.18 12.46 -14.68
CA TYR A 70 -14.72 11.23 -14.10
C TYR A 70 -16.19 11.03 -14.42
N CYS A 71 -16.58 9.79 -14.67
CA CYS A 71 -17.99 9.41 -14.71
C CYS A 71 -18.66 9.69 -13.36
N ASN A 72 -19.71 10.51 -13.34
CA ASN A 72 -20.42 10.88 -12.11
C ASN A 72 -21.04 9.66 -11.40
N ASN A 73 -21.42 8.62 -12.16
CA ASN A 73 -22.00 7.41 -11.60
C ASN A 73 -20.96 6.45 -11.02
N CYS A 74 -19.91 6.08 -11.77
CA CYS A 74 -19.01 5.01 -11.37
C CYS A 74 -17.60 5.47 -10.97
N LYS A 75 -17.27 6.76 -11.14
CA LYS A 75 -15.95 7.35 -10.84
C LYS A 75 -14.78 6.75 -11.65
N THR A 76 -15.07 6.04 -12.75
CA THR A 76 -14.03 5.68 -13.72
C THR A 76 -13.60 6.91 -14.49
N SER A 77 -12.31 7.03 -14.79
CA SER A 77 -11.77 8.12 -15.61
C SER A 77 -12.32 8.06 -17.03
N ILE A 78 -12.62 9.21 -17.59
CA ILE A 78 -13.08 9.37 -18.98
C ILE A 78 -11.87 9.76 -19.84
N VAL A 79 -11.63 8.97 -20.88
CA VAL A 79 -10.46 9.15 -21.73
C VAL A 79 -10.82 9.80 -23.06
N ASP A 80 -12.02 9.53 -23.59
CA ASP A 80 -12.48 10.06 -24.87
C ASP A 80 -14.01 10.17 -24.92
N LEU A 81 -14.71 9.25 -25.63
CA LEU A 81 -16.15 9.33 -25.79
C LEU A 81 -16.91 9.15 -24.48
N HIS A 82 -17.85 10.04 -24.25
CA HIS A 82 -18.69 10.06 -23.06
C HIS A 82 -19.97 10.84 -23.32
N ARG A 83 -20.97 10.66 -22.45
CA ARG A 83 -22.21 11.44 -22.54
C ARG A 83 -22.28 12.51 -21.47
N VAL A 84 -22.66 13.73 -21.87
CA VAL A 84 -22.69 14.94 -21.03
C VAL A 84 -24.05 15.58 -21.04
N CYS A 85 -24.55 15.98 -19.90
CA CYS A 85 -25.77 16.78 -19.83
C CYS A 85 -25.46 18.24 -20.21
N PRO A 86 -26.12 18.82 -21.25
CA PRO A 86 -25.86 20.19 -21.65
C PRO A 86 -26.32 21.25 -20.62
N LYS A 87 -27.13 20.85 -19.62
CA LYS A 87 -27.66 21.77 -18.60
C LYS A 87 -26.83 21.76 -17.30
N CYS A 88 -26.42 20.59 -16.82
CA CYS A 88 -25.78 20.46 -15.50
C CYS A 88 -24.40 19.80 -15.55
N SER A 89 -23.87 19.55 -16.76
CA SER A 89 -22.56 18.93 -16.99
C SER A 89 -22.39 17.57 -16.30
N TYR A 90 -23.50 16.81 -16.10
CA TYR A 90 -23.43 15.46 -15.60
C TYR A 90 -22.79 14.55 -16.65
N GLU A 91 -21.72 13.86 -16.29
CA GLU A 91 -20.90 13.08 -17.21
C GLU A 91 -21.05 11.58 -16.96
N LEU A 92 -21.13 10.82 -18.04
CA LEU A 92 -21.38 9.38 -17.99
C LEU A 92 -20.46 8.64 -18.98
N CYS A 93 -19.67 7.67 -18.47
CA CYS A 93 -18.84 6.82 -19.33
C CYS A 93 -19.68 5.85 -20.17
N LEU A 94 -19.13 5.37 -21.28
CA LEU A 94 -19.85 4.47 -22.19
C LEU A 94 -20.34 3.18 -21.52
N THR A 95 -19.53 2.60 -20.64
CA THR A 95 -19.91 1.38 -19.90
C THR A 95 -21.19 1.60 -19.09
N CYS A 96 -21.29 2.71 -18.35
CA CYS A 96 -22.51 3.06 -17.64
C CYS A 96 -23.69 3.29 -18.58
N CYS A 97 -23.46 3.91 -19.76
CA CYS A 97 -24.51 4.10 -20.76
C CYS A 97 -25.09 2.77 -21.24
N TRP A 98 -24.23 1.79 -21.50
CA TRP A 98 -24.69 0.45 -21.93
C TRP A 98 -25.42 -0.29 -20.83
N GLU A 99 -24.93 -0.24 -19.59
CA GLU A 99 -25.60 -0.86 -18.44
C GLU A 99 -26.99 -0.25 -18.19
N ILE A 100 -27.11 1.07 -18.31
CA ILE A 100 -28.40 1.79 -18.16
C ILE A 100 -29.38 1.34 -19.25
N ARG A 101 -28.96 1.28 -20.52
CA ARG A 101 -29.81 0.81 -21.62
C ARG A 101 -30.19 -0.67 -21.46
N GLY A 102 -29.27 -1.48 -20.97
CA GLY A 102 -29.48 -2.90 -20.65
C GLY A 102 -30.27 -3.14 -19.37
N LYS A 103 -30.66 -2.09 -18.63
CA LYS A 103 -31.31 -2.19 -17.30
C LYS A 103 -30.55 -3.06 -16.29
N CYS A 104 -29.21 -3.10 -16.41
CA CYS A 104 -28.31 -3.90 -15.57
C CYS A 104 -27.24 -3.05 -14.89
N LEU A 105 -27.58 -1.80 -14.55
CA LEU A 105 -26.65 -0.89 -13.92
C LEU A 105 -26.11 -1.50 -12.63
N ARG A 106 -24.78 -1.67 -12.60
CA ARG A 106 -24.05 -2.19 -11.44
C ARG A 106 -23.68 -1.02 -10.53
N SER A 107 -24.31 -0.93 -9.39
CA SER A 107 -23.98 0.04 -8.35
C SER A 107 -23.82 -0.69 -7.04
N GLY A 108 -22.74 -0.41 -6.32
CA GLY A 108 -22.56 -0.94 -4.97
C GLY A 108 -23.56 -0.32 -4.00
N ASP A 109 -24.15 -1.15 -3.14
CA ASP A 109 -25.02 -0.69 -2.06
C ASP A 109 -24.26 0.26 -1.12
N LYS A 110 -24.94 1.29 -0.63
CA LYS A 110 -24.39 2.17 0.39
C LYS A 110 -24.14 1.37 1.66
N MET A 111 -22.90 1.06 1.95
CA MET A 111 -22.47 0.46 3.21
C MET A 111 -21.65 1.45 4.00
N VAL A 112 -22.10 1.78 5.21
CA VAL A 112 -21.33 2.59 6.14
C VAL A 112 -20.77 1.67 7.21
N GLN A 113 -19.48 1.35 7.13
CA GLN A 113 -18.80 0.65 8.21
C GLN A 113 -18.66 1.60 9.40
N ARG A 114 -19.06 1.14 10.58
CA ARG A 114 -18.94 1.89 11.84
C ARG A 114 -18.11 1.09 12.80
N TYR A 115 -16.98 1.65 13.21
CA TYR A 115 -16.14 1.09 14.25
C TYR A 115 -16.34 1.91 15.53
N LEU A 116 -16.41 1.24 16.67
CA LEU A 116 -16.65 1.87 17.94
C LEU A 116 -15.38 1.89 18.78
N ASP A 117 -14.94 3.06 19.19
CA ASP A 117 -13.86 3.18 20.19
C ASP A 117 -14.38 2.71 21.55
N ARG A 118 -13.79 1.63 22.06
CA ARG A 118 -14.11 0.99 23.33
C ARG A 118 -13.07 1.29 24.42
N GLY A 119 -12.07 2.11 24.09
CA GLY A 119 -11.02 2.54 24.97
C GLY A 119 -9.85 1.56 25.12
N ARG A 120 -8.78 2.02 25.76
CA ARG A 120 -7.48 1.31 25.84
C ARG A 120 -7.56 -0.06 26.52
N ALA A 121 -8.42 -0.22 27.52
CA ALA A 121 -8.56 -1.53 28.19
C ALA A 121 -9.03 -2.62 27.20
N TYR A 122 -9.96 -2.26 26.33
CA TYR A 122 -10.44 -3.17 25.28
C TYR A 122 -9.36 -3.52 24.26
N LEU A 123 -8.55 -2.55 23.83
CA LEU A 123 -7.44 -2.76 22.89
C LEU A 123 -6.45 -3.83 23.39
N HIS A 124 -6.26 -3.91 24.70
CA HIS A 124 -5.29 -4.81 25.34
C HIS A 124 -5.95 -6.01 26.04
N GLY A 125 -7.00 -6.56 25.47
CA GLY A 125 -7.63 -7.79 25.95
C GLY A 125 -8.48 -7.61 27.22
N GLY A 126 -9.08 -6.44 27.40
CA GLY A 126 -10.07 -6.17 28.46
C GLY A 126 -11.38 -6.92 28.25
N GLU A 127 -12.38 -6.64 29.08
CA GLU A 127 -13.67 -7.36 29.04
C GLU A 127 -14.31 -7.29 27.65
N PRO A 128 -14.69 -8.45 27.09
CA PRO A 128 -15.38 -8.52 25.82
C PRO A 128 -16.77 -7.90 25.94
N LEU A 129 -17.30 -7.41 24.82
CA LEU A 129 -18.68 -6.95 24.78
C LEU A 129 -19.65 -8.12 24.96
N SER A 130 -20.62 -7.96 25.86
CA SER A 130 -21.75 -8.89 25.93
C SER A 130 -22.57 -8.79 24.64
N LEU A 131 -22.73 -9.90 23.92
CA LEU A 131 -23.51 -10.02 22.68
C LEU A 131 -24.97 -9.55 22.80
N ASP A 132 -25.48 -9.47 24.03
CA ASP A 132 -26.91 -9.17 24.28
C ASP A 132 -27.31 -7.71 24.12
N LYS A 133 -26.38 -6.77 24.07
CA LYS A 133 -26.68 -5.32 23.95
C LYS A 133 -26.75 -4.82 22.51
N GLU A 134 -26.27 -5.58 21.54
CA GLU A 134 -26.29 -5.16 20.11
C GLU A 134 -27.41 -5.76 19.27
N LYS A 135 -28.10 -6.81 19.74
CA LYS A 135 -29.20 -7.46 18.98
C LYS A 135 -30.39 -6.55 18.66
N ASN A 136 -30.50 -5.39 19.31
CA ASN A 136 -31.65 -4.48 19.11
C ASN A 136 -31.42 -3.36 18.06
N LYS A 137 -30.32 -3.39 17.29
CA LYS A 137 -30.07 -2.38 16.25
C LYS A 137 -29.77 -2.93 14.86
N THR A 138 -29.97 -4.22 14.62
CA THR A 138 -30.01 -4.74 13.25
C THR A 138 -31.29 -4.30 12.60
N SER A 139 -31.29 -3.10 12.05
CA SER A 139 -32.27 -2.67 11.08
C SER A 139 -32.29 -3.74 9.99
N SER A 140 -33.42 -4.45 9.90
CA SER A 140 -33.68 -5.41 8.83
C SER A 140 -33.32 -4.79 7.49
N ARG A 141 -32.29 -5.39 6.83
CA ARG A 141 -31.92 -5.02 5.47
C ARG A 141 -33.13 -5.21 4.57
N LYS A 142 -33.89 -4.17 4.34
CA LYS A 142 -34.66 -4.08 3.13
C LYS A 142 -33.65 -3.88 2.02
N HIS A 143 -33.44 -4.88 1.18
CA HIS A 143 -32.86 -4.69 -0.14
C HIS A 143 -33.69 -3.59 -0.81
N VAL A 144 -33.19 -2.37 -0.72
CA VAL A 144 -33.70 -1.29 -1.55
C VAL A 144 -33.16 -1.62 -2.93
N LYS A 145 -33.95 -2.35 -3.73
CA LYS A 145 -33.78 -2.28 -5.17
C LYS A 145 -33.79 -0.79 -5.48
N LEU A 146 -32.64 -0.27 -5.92
CA LEU A 146 -32.60 1.07 -6.48
C LEU A 146 -33.72 1.12 -7.52
N PRO A 147 -34.66 2.05 -7.40
CA PRO A 147 -35.66 2.22 -8.46
C PRO A 147 -34.87 2.45 -9.74
N SER A 148 -35.39 1.94 -10.86
CA SER A 148 -34.82 2.26 -12.17
C SER A 148 -35.14 3.73 -12.51
N GLU A 149 -34.49 4.65 -11.78
CA GLU A 149 -34.69 6.10 -11.92
C GLU A 149 -34.01 6.67 -13.17
N TRP A 150 -33.28 5.81 -13.91
CA TRP A 150 -32.75 6.15 -15.21
C TRP A 150 -33.76 5.91 -16.30
N GLN A 151 -34.14 6.98 -16.99
CA GLN A 151 -35.05 6.88 -18.13
C GLN A 151 -34.26 6.82 -19.43
N VAL A 152 -34.57 5.82 -20.23
CA VAL A 152 -34.03 5.62 -21.58
C VAL A 152 -35.21 5.70 -22.54
N LYS A 153 -35.09 6.55 -23.58
CA LYS A 153 -36.07 6.65 -24.64
C LYS A 153 -36.01 5.43 -25.56
N GLY A 154 -37.10 5.18 -26.30
CA GLY A 154 -37.17 4.06 -27.24
C GLY A 154 -36.10 4.05 -28.34
N ASN A 155 -35.51 5.20 -28.66
CA ASN A 155 -34.43 5.34 -29.62
C ASN A 155 -33.00 5.12 -29.00
N GLY A 156 -32.90 4.90 -27.68
CA GLY A 156 -31.65 4.70 -26.97
C GLY A 156 -31.05 5.94 -26.29
N ASP A 157 -31.71 7.10 -26.41
CA ASP A 157 -31.34 8.32 -25.67
C ASP A 157 -31.41 8.09 -24.16
N ILE A 158 -30.46 8.59 -23.42
CA ILE A 158 -30.41 8.53 -21.95
C ILE A 158 -30.77 9.92 -21.41
N LEU A 159 -31.75 10.01 -20.53
CA LEU A 159 -32.03 11.24 -19.80
C LEU A 159 -31.00 11.43 -18.67
N CYS A 160 -30.69 12.69 -18.41
CA CYS A 160 -29.94 13.07 -17.22
C CYS A 160 -30.67 12.56 -15.97
N PRO A 161 -30.00 11.92 -14.99
CA PRO A 161 -30.69 11.41 -13.82
C PRO A 161 -31.34 12.51 -12.99
N VAL A 162 -32.23 12.12 -12.11
CA VAL A 162 -32.88 13.03 -11.17
C VAL A 162 -31.87 13.64 -10.19
N GLU A 163 -32.25 14.74 -9.55
CA GLU A 163 -31.39 15.50 -8.64
C GLU A 163 -30.82 14.66 -7.49
N LYS A 164 -31.55 13.68 -6.99
CA LYS A 164 -31.08 12.73 -5.97
C LYS A 164 -29.85 11.91 -6.39
N LEU A 165 -29.64 11.73 -7.69
CA LEU A 165 -28.49 11.08 -8.29
C LEU A 165 -27.45 12.08 -8.85
N GLY A 166 -27.59 13.36 -8.54
CA GLY A 166 -26.67 14.43 -8.93
C GLY A 166 -26.93 15.02 -10.32
N GLY A 167 -28.00 14.64 -11.01
CA GLY A 167 -28.37 15.18 -12.31
C GLY A 167 -29.46 16.27 -12.24
N CYS A 168 -30.01 16.68 -13.37
CA CYS A 168 -31.07 17.69 -13.46
C CYS A 168 -32.45 17.12 -13.86
N GLY A 169 -32.53 15.87 -14.25
CA GLY A 169 -33.79 15.19 -14.61
C GLY A 169 -34.47 15.63 -15.91
N HIS A 170 -33.91 16.56 -16.69
CA HIS A 170 -34.65 17.26 -17.73
C HIS A 170 -34.13 17.11 -19.16
N LYS A 171 -32.83 16.88 -19.34
CA LYS A 171 -32.20 16.89 -20.66
C LYS A 171 -31.64 15.51 -21.00
N CYS A 172 -31.62 15.16 -22.28
CA CYS A 172 -30.86 14.02 -22.75
C CYS A 172 -29.38 14.31 -22.69
N LEU A 173 -28.59 13.26 -22.47
CA LEU A 173 -27.14 13.33 -22.47
C LEU A 173 -26.62 13.31 -23.92
N GLU A 174 -25.83 14.32 -24.30
CA GLU A 174 -25.21 14.45 -25.60
C GLU A 174 -23.89 13.67 -25.65
N LEU A 175 -23.58 13.02 -26.78
CA LEU A 175 -22.30 12.37 -26.99
C LEU A 175 -21.21 13.41 -27.31
N LYS A 176 -20.10 13.38 -26.53
CA LYS A 176 -18.93 14.24 -26.74
C LYS A 176 -17.65 13.42 -26.81
N CYS A 177 -16.61 13.97 -27.44
CA CYS A 177 -15.27 13.40 -27.48
C CYS A 177 -14.27 14.34 -26.81
N MET A 178 -13.19 13.79 -26.26
CA MET A 178 -12.04 14.55 -25.72
C MET A 178 -10.89 14.61 -26.72
N LEU A 179 -10.64 13.51 -27.42
CA LEU A 179 -9.58 13.41 -28.42
C LEU A 179 -10.03 14.04 -29.77
N PRO A 180 -9.08 14.43 -30.63
CA PRO A 180 -9.41 14.90 -31.98
C PRO A 180 -10.24 13.88 -32.76
N ALA A 181 -11.06 14.35 -33.68
CA ALA A 181 -11.89 13.50 -34.53
C ALA A 181 -11.06 12.39 -35.19
N ASN A 182 -11.60 11.17 -35.16
CA ASN A 182 -10.95 9.98 -35.72
C ASN A 182 -9.58 9.58 -35.16
N TRP A 183 -9.12 10.22 -34.07
CA TRP A 183 -7.79 9.97 -33.52
C TRP A 183 -7.56 8.49 -33.15
N VAL A 184 -8.50 7.87 -32.44
CA VAL A 184 -8.42 6.44 -32.03
C VAL A 184 -8.48 5.52 -33.23
N SER A 185 -9.38 5.78 -34.20
CA SER A 185 -9.52 4.98 -35.42
C SER A 185 -8.27 5.06 -36.31
N MET A 186 -7.69 6.25 -36.45
CA MET A 186 -6.44 6.43 -37.22
C MET A 186 -5.26 5.73 -36.53
N LEU A 187 -5.16 5.81 -35.21
CA LEU A 187 -4.14 5.07 -34.45
C LEU A 187 -4.31 3.55 -34.63
N LYS A 188 -5.55 3.07 -34.58
CA LYS A 188 -5.87 1.65 -34.83
C LYS A 188 -5.45 1.21 -36.23
N ILE A 189 -5.73 1.99 -37.27
CA ILE A 189 -5.35 1.68 -38.66
C ILE A 189 -3.82 1.62 -38.81
N LYS A 190 -3.09 2.60 -38.25
CA LYS A 190 -1.63 2.60 -38.27
C LYS A 190 -1.03 1.38 -37.53
N ALA A 191 -1.52 1.12 -36.31
CA ALA A 191 -1.08 -0.04 -35.53
C ALA A 191 -1.34 -1.34 -36.26
N GLU A 192 -2.54 -1.53 -36.84
CA GLU A 192 -2.90 -2.71 -37.61
C GLU A 192 -1.99 -2.94 -38.82
N ARG A 193 -1.62 -1.86 -39.52
CA ARG A 193 -0.66 -1.93 -40.63
C ARG A 193 0.70 -2.45 -40.16
N LEU A 194 1.21 -1.95 -39.03
CA LEU A 194 2.49 -2.41 -38.47
C LEU A 194 2.42 -3.84 -37.93
N VAL A 195 1.31 -4.21 -37.30
CA VAL A 195 1.06 -5.60 -36.87
C VAL A 195 1.14 -6.58 -38.05
N LYS A 196 0.47 -6.26 -39.18
CA LYS A 196 0.50 -7.08 -40.41
C LYS A 196 1.90 -7.09 -41.05
N LEU A 197 2.54 -5.90 -41.17
CA LEU A 197 3.86 -5.74 -41.79
C LEU A 197 4.93 -6.53 -41.05
N HIS A 198 4.92 -6.51 -39.73
CA HIS A 198 5.92 -7.15 -38.88
C HIS A 198 5.48 -8.51 -38.33
N LYS A 199 4.30 -9.04 -38.74
CA LYS A 199 3.72 -10.34 -38.32
C LYS A 199 3.64 -10.47 -36.80
N LEU A 200 3.08 -9.41 -36.12
CA LEU A 200 2.99 -9.35 -34.68
C LEU A 200 1.72 -10.02 -34.12
N ASP A 201 0.90 -10.66 -34.94
CA ASP A 201 -0.39 -11.25 -34.55
C ASP A 201 -0.25 -12.37 -33.49
N ASN A 202 0.94 -12.97 -33.38
CA ASN A 202 1.25 -14.01 -32.41
C ASN A 202 1.93 -13.46 -31.16
N GLY A 203 1.39 -12.41 -30.57
CA GLY A 203 1.96 -11.53 -29.54
C GLY A 203 2.71 -12.16 -28.34
N LEU A 204 2.60 -13.47 -28.13
CA LEU A 204 3.35 -14.24 -27.12
C LEU A 204 4.29 -15.31 -27.72
N GLY A 205 4.30 -15.49 -29.03
CA GLY A 205 5.05 -16.58 -29.66
C GLY A 205 6.59 -16.50 -29.60
N THR A 206 7.13 -15.36 -29.14
CA THR A 206 8.57 -15.14 -29.01
C THR A 206 9.15 -15.51 -27.65
N LEU A 207 8.30 -15.73 -26.62
CA LEU A 207 8.71 -16.13 -25.28
C LEU A 207 8.63 -17.67 -25.06
N THR A 208 8.82 -18.46 -26.10
CA THR A 208 8.77 -19.94 -26.05
C THR A 208 10.02 -20.57 -25.43
N GLY A 209 10.96 -19.80 -24.93
CA GLY A 209 12.13 -20.30 -24.21
C GLY A 209 11.75 -20.98 -22.90
N HIS A 210 12.37 -22.09 -22.57
CA HIS A 210 12.29 -22.70 -21.25
C HIS A 210 13.04 -21.79 -20.25
N CYS A 211 12.48 -21.59 -19.06
CA CYS A 211 13.17 -20.86 -18.01
C CYS A 211 14.44 -21.61 -17.59
N SER A 212 15.60 -20.95 -17.66
CA SER A 212 16.87 -21.49 -17.19
C SER A 212 16.89 -21.77 -15.68
N CYS A 213 16.05 -21.08 -14.88
CA CYS A 213 15.92 -21.30 -13.45
C CYS A 213 15.59 -22.75 -13.06
N LEU A 214 14.99 -23.51 -13.97
CA LEU A 214 14.64 -24.91 -13.73
C LEU A 214 15.83 -25.86 -13.85
N PHE A 215 16.94 -25.41 -14.46
CA PHE A 215 18.09 -26.26 -14.79
C PHE A 215 19.35 -25.89 -13.99
N ASP A 216 19.47 -24.69 -13.46
CA ASP A 216 20.65 -24.24 -12.72
C ASP A 216 20.52 -24.56 -11.21
N ASN A 217 21.13 -25.69 -10.83
CA ASN A 217 21.27 -26.09 -9.42
C ASN A 217 22.27 -25.20 -8.61
N GLU A 218 22.95 -24.24 -9.25
CA GLU A 218 24.05 -23.49 -8.62
C GLU A 218 23.84 -21.98 -8.48
N ILE A 219 22.82 -21.38 -9.13
CA ILE A 219 22.62 -19.92 -9.08
C ILE A 219 21.29 -19.60 -8.40
N GLY A 220 21.39 -19.28 -7.11
CA GLY A 220 20.29 -18.68 -6.34
C GLY A 220 19.52 -19.60 -5.42
N VAL A 221 20.23 -20.28 -4.51
CA VAL A 221 19.58 -20.88 -3.34
C VAL A 221 18.96 -19.78 -2.50
N VAL A 222 17.69 -19.52 -2.74
CA VAL A 222 16.86 -18.74 -1.81
C VAL A 222 16.16 -19.76 -0.92
N ASN A 223 16.64 -19.82 0.33
CA ASN A 223 15.98 -20.39 1.51
C ASN A 223 15.37 -21.79 1.34
N GLU A 224 16.20 -22.81 1.38
CA GLU A 224 15.77 -24.21 1.45
C GLU A 224 14.89 -24.55 2.66
N ALA A 225 14.95 -23.75 3.70
CA ALA A 225 14.33 -24.06 4.99
C ALA A 225 12.82 -23.74 5.08
N ILE A 226 12.27 -22.88 4.21
CA ILE A 226 10.82 -22.58 4.16
C ILE A 226 10.09 -23.50 3.16
N GLN A 227 10.83 -24.24 2.31
CA GLN A 227 10.29 -24.99 1.18
C GLN A 227 9.93 -26.46 1.42
N GLU A 228 10.09 -26.99 2.64
CA GLU A 228 9.86 -28.43 2.84
C GLU A 228 8.41 -28.91 2.68
N HIS A 229 7.41 -28.02 2.55
CA HIS A 229 6.01 -28.41 2.42
C HIS A 229 5.14 -27.72 1.38
N SER A 230 5.72 -26.89 0.49
CA SER A 230 4.94 -26.22 -0.55
C SER A 230 5.56 -26.48 -1.94
N SER A 231 4.69 -26.74 -2.91
CA SER A 231 5.03 -27.00 -4.32
C SER A 231 6.24 -26.23 -4.84
N ASN A 232 7.21 -26.93 -5.38
CA ASN A 232 8.49 -26.59 -6.03
C ASN A 232 8.55 -25.35 -6.97
N GLU A 233 7.86 -24.25 -6.70
CA GLU A 233 7.95 -23.05 -7.52
C GLU A 233 9.00 -22.09 -6.96
N ARG A 234 10.21 -22.15 -7.49
CA ARG A 234 11.28 -21.21 -7.19
C ARG A 234 10.97 -19.86 -7.86
N LEU A 235 11.00 -18.75 -7.09
CA LEU A 235 10.92 -17.41 -7.66
C LEU A 235 12.24 -17.00 -8.32
N TYR A 236 12.15 -16.25 -9.41
CA TYR A 236 13.32 -15.66 -10.05
C TYR A 236 13.97 -14.61 -9.16
N SER A 237 15.24 -14.80 -8.80
CA SER A 237 15.96 -13.96 -7.84
C SER A 237 17.38 -13.64 -8.26
N PRO A 238 17.60 -12.78 -9.28
CA PRO A 238 18.91 -12.42 -9.77
C PRO A 238 19.63 -11.43 -8.83
N LEU A 239 20.98 -11.34 -8.99
CA LEU A 239 21.78 -10.28 -8.40
C LEU A 239 21.75 -9.02 -9.28
N ALA A 240 21.60 -7.85 -8.68
CA ALA A 240 21.48 -6.58 -9.39
C ALA A 240 22.67 -6.26 -10.30
N LYS A 241 23.89 -6.57 -9.84
CA LYS A 241 25.13 -6.33 -10.59
C LYS A 241 25.35 -7.28 -11.76
N ASP A 242 24.75 -8.45 -11.71
CA ASP A 242 24.94 -9.51 -12.71
C ASP A 242 23.87 -9.45 -13.82
N LEU A 243 22.91 -8.51 -13.72
CA LEU A 243 21.87 -8.33 -14.74
C LEU A 243 22.48 -7.92 -16.08
N GLN A 244 22.26 -8.74 -17.08
CA GLN A 244 22.71 -8.54 -18.46
C GLN A 244 21.51 -8.35 -19.41
N GLN A 245 21.79 -8.05 -20.67
CA GLN A 245 20.77 -7.79 -21.67
C GLN A 245 19.76 -8.96 -21.87
N GLY A 246 20.20 -10.20 -21.70
CA GLY A 246 19.33 -11.39 -21.80
C GLY A 246 18.36 -11.56 -20.62
N ASP A 247 18.64 -10.96 -19.48
CA ASP A 247 17.83 -11.11 -18.27
C ASP A 247 16.50 -10.37 -18.34
N LEU A 248 16.37 -9.38 -19.23
CA LEU A 248 15.09 -8.71 -19.48
C LEU A 248 14.03 -9.67 -20.03
N GLU A 249 14.40 -10.58 -20.96
CA GLU A 249 13.47 -11.58 -21.50
C GLU A 249 13.10 -12.62 -20.45
N HIS A 250 14.06 -12.98 -19.61
CA HIS A 250 13.82 -13.87 -18.47
C HIS A 250 12.89 -13.24 -17.45
N PHE A 251 13.10 -11.96 -17.11
CA PHE A 251 12.16 -11.19 -16.30
C PHE A 251 10.75 -11.18 -16.92
N GLN A 252 10.64 -10.86 -18.22
CA GLN A 252 9.36 -10.84 -18.94
C GLN A 252 8.63 -12.19 -18.90
N TRP A 253 9.37 -13.29 -18.96
CA TRP A 253 8.81 -14.63 -18.90
C TRP A 253 8.11 -14.92 -17.57
N HIS A 254 8.69 -14.51 -16.42
CA HIS A 254 8.06 -14.57 -15.09
C HIS A 254 6.95 -13.54 -14.96
N TRP A 255 7.20 -12.32 -15.44
CA TRP A 255 6.31 -11.18 -15.28
C TRP A 255 4.95 -11.36 -15.96
N ILE A 256 4.93 -11.93 -17.15
CA ILE A 256 3.70 -12.24 -17.89
C ILE A 256 2.81 -13.24 -17.14
N LYS A 257 3.40 -14.14 -16.38
CA LYS A 257 2.68 -15.12 -15.56
C LYS A 257 2.12 -14.53 -14.27
N GLY A 258 2.53 -13.31 -13.91
CA GLY A 258 2.18 -12.66 -12.66
C GLY A 258 2.97 -13.21 -11.48
N GLU A 259 4.19 -13.68 -11.72
CA GLU A 259 5.11 -14.16 -10.69
C GLU A 259 5.94 -12.98 -10.14
N PRO A 260 6.06 -12.81 -8.81
CA PRO A 260 6.94 -11.80 -8.23
C PRO A 260 8.40 -12.09 -8.57
N VAL A 261 9.22 -11.03 -8.66
CA VAL A 261 10.67 -11.14 -8.90
C VAL A 261 11.41 -10.44 -7.78
N ILE A 262 12.49 -11.05 -7.29
CA ILE A 262 13.32 -10.53 -6.19
C ILE A 262 14.70 -10.20 -6.73
N VAL A 263 15.05 -8.93 -6.85
CA VAL A 263 16.42 -8.55 -7.25
C VAL A 263 17.24 -8.26 -6.01
N ARG A 264 18.32 -9.03 -5.84
CA ARG A 264 19.19 -8.97 -4.67
C ARG A 264 20.28 -7.91 -4.85
N ASN A 265 20.76 -7.35 -3.73
CA ASN A 265 21.93 -6.46 -3.68
C ASN A 265 21.79 -5.18 -4.52
N VAL A 266 20.60 -4.61 -4.63
CA VAL A 266 20.38 -3.34 -5.35
C VAL A 266 21.23 -2.19 -4.76
N HIS A 267 21.54 -2.24 -3.46
CA HIS A 267 22.40 -1.25 -2.81
C HIS A 267 23.83 -1.20 -3.36
N GLU A 268 24.32 -2.26 -4.02
CA GLU A 268 25.62 -2.26 -4.69
C GLU A 268 25.66 -1.36 -5.93
N LEU A 269 24.48 -0.99 -6.46
CA LEU A 269 24.32 -0.05 -7.58
C LEU A 269 24.21 1.40 -7.13
N THR A 270 24.16 1.66 -5.81
CA THR A 270 23.98 3.00 -5.25
C THR A 270 25.32 3.74 -5.09
N SER A 271 25.26 5.06 -4.97
CA SER A 271 26.42 5.91 -4.69
C SER A 271 26.83 5.91 -3.20
N GLY A 272 26.09 5.18 -2.35
CA GLY A 272 26.37 5.05 -0.93
C GLY A 272 25.78 6.15 -0.05
N LEU A 273 24.71 6.82 -0.50
CA LEU A 273 23.94 7.71 0.38
C LEU A 273 23.34 6.91 1.54
N SER A 274 23.39 7.50 2.72
CA SER A 274 22.75 6.89 3.89
C SER A 274 21.22 7.09 3.85
N TRP A 275 20.49 5.99 3.95
CA TRP A 275 19.02 5.96 4.10
C TRP A 275 18.57 5.85 5.56
N GLU A 276 19.51 6.02 6.49
CA GLU A 276 19.23 6.04 7.92
C GLU A 276 18.23 7.19 8.21
N PRO A 277 17.15 6.92 8.97
CA PRO A 277 16.06 7.89 9.19
C PRO A 277 16.48 9.25 9.71
N MET A 278 17.50 9.31 10.60
CA MET A 278 17.99 10.58 11.12
C MET A 278 18.75 11.40 10.07
N VAL A 279 19.40 10.72 9.10
CA VAL A 279 20.04 11.39 7.95
C VAL A 279 18.99 11.95 7.01
N LEU A 280 17.96 11.18 6.70
CA LEU A 280 16.81 11.65 5.92
C LEU A 280 16.14 12.87 6.56
N TRP A 281 15.94 12.83 7.88
CA TRP A 281 15.35 13.95 8.60
C TRP A 281 16.22 15.20 8.57
N ARG A 282 17.53 15.08 8.72
CA ARG A 282 18.46 16.23 8.59
C ARG A 282 18.40 16.82 7.19
N ALA A 283 18.46 16.00 6.14
CA ALA A 283 18.37 16.45 4.75
C ALA A 283 17.02 17.16 4.48
N PHE A 284 15.93 16.63 4.99
CA PHE A 284 14.60 17.24 4.91
C PHE A 284 14.55 18.58 5.63
N ARG A 285 15.07 18.67 6.86
CA ARG A 285 15.08 19.89 7.69
C ARG A 285 15.86 21.02 7.02
N ASP A 286 17.02 20.73 6.45
CA ASP A 286 17.87 21.74 5.80
C ASP A 286 17.18 22.40 4.60
N ILE A 287 16.35 21.67 3.88
CA ILE A 287 15.54 22.21 2.77
C ILE A 287 14.29 22.92 3.30
N SER A 288 13.63 22.36 4.33
CA SER A 288 12.42 22.94 4.91
C SER A 288 12.68 24.24 5.69
N SER A 289 13.83 24.35 6.38
CA SER A 289 14.20 25.57 7.12
C SER A 289 14.39 26.78 6.21
N LYS A 290 14.85 26.57 4.97
CA LYS A 290 14.92 27.60 3.93
C LYS A 290 13.53 28.12 3.51
N LYS A 291 12.46 27.32 3.78
CA LYS A 291 11.06 27.67 3.51
C LYS A 291 10.29 28.15 4.77
N GLY A 292 10.97 28.35 5.93
CA GLY A 292 10.38 28.95 7.15
C GLY A 292 9.56 28.01 8.04
N SER A 293 9.60 26.70 7.85
CA SER A 293 8.88 25.73 8.70
C SER A 293 9.79 25.12 9.77
N SER A 294 9.59 25.50 11.03
CA SER A 294 10.44 25.08 12.16
C SER A 294 9.89 23.94 13.03
N ASN A 295 8.64 23.55 12.85
CA ASN A 295 8.02 22.51 13.68
C ASN A 295 7.46 21.37 12.83
N VAL A 296 8.08 20.18 12.92
CA VAL A 296 7.72 19.03 12.10
C VAL A 296 7.06 17.97 12.96
N ASN A 297 5.76 18.14 13.19
CA ASN A 297 4.91 17.06 13.65
C ASN A 297 4.48 16.23 12.44
N VAL A 298 4.41 14.92 12.63
CA VAL A 298 3.94 13.95 11.63
C VAL A 298 2.76 13.18 12.19
N LYS A 299 1.91 12.71 11.29
CA LYS A 299 0.82 11.79 11.59
C LYS A 299 1.28 10.38 11.24
N ALA A 300 1.57 9.60 12.26
CA ALA A 300 1.81 8.17 12.13
C ALA A 300 0.51 7.40 12.41
N ILE A 301 0.44 6.16 11.95
CA ILE A 301 -0.67 5.25 12.22
C ILE A 301 -0.17 4.18 13.18
N ASP A 302 -0.88 3.97 14.29
CA ASP A 302 -0.66 2.83 15.16
C ASP A 302 -1.30 1.58 14.54
N CYS A 303 -0.49 0.55 14.26
CA CYS A 303 -0.97 -0.66 13.59
C CYS A 303 -1.88 -1.52 14.48
N LEU A 304 -1.92 -1.29 15.80
CA LEU A 304 -2.80 -2.00 16.72
C LEU A 304 -4.27 -1.62 16.52
N ASP A 305 -4.57 -0.33 16.48
CA ASP A 305 -5.94 0.19 16.41
C ASP A 305 -6.25 0.96 15.12
N LEU A 306 -5.24 1.13 14.26
CA LEU A 306 -5.29 1.88 13.00
C LEU A 306 -5.69 3.36 13.17
N CYS A 307 -5.42 3.93 14.33
CA CYS A 307 -5.66 5.34 14.61
C CYS A 307 -4.45 6.21 14.30
N GLU A 308 -4.70 7.45 13.92
CA GLU A 308 -3.64 8.43 13.71
C GLU A 308 -3.07 8.90 15.06
N VAL A 309 -1.75 8.92 15.14
CA VAL A 309 -0.97 9.47 16.26
C VAL A 309 -0.17 10.65 15.75
N GLU A 310 -0.44 11.84 16.28
CA GLU A 310 0.36 13.02 15.99
C GLU A 310 1.54 13.11 16.96
N LEU A 311 2.76 13.08 16.41
CA LEU A 311 3.98 13.15 17.21
C LEU A 311 5.09 13.88 16.44
N ASN A 312 6.07 14.37 17.22
CA ASN A 312 7.26 14.96 16.62
C ASN A 312 8.04 13.91 15.83
N ILE A 313 8.53 14.27 14.64
CA ILE A 313 9.28 13.37 13.74
C ILE A 313 10.51 12.77 14.39
N HIS A 314 11.22 13.54 15.25
CA HIS A 314 12.37 13.03 15.99
C HIS A 314 11.96 11.92 16.95
N LYS A 315 10.85 12.10 17.69
CA LYS A 315 10.29 11.02 18.53
C LYS A 315 9.94 9.77 17.74
N PHE A 316 9.37 9.94 16.55
CA PHE A 316 9.08 8.81 15.68
C PHE A 316 10.36 8.06 15.32
N PHE A 317 11.42 8.76 14.92
CA PHE A 317 12.69 8.11 14.54
C PHE A 317 13.44 7.51 15.75
N MET A 318 13.35 8.09 16.94
CA MET A 318 13.88 7.46 18.15
C MET A 318 13.16 6.14 18.45
N GLY A 319 11.81 6.11 18.37
CA GLY A 319 11.04 4.87 18.52
C GLY A 319 11.33 3.84 17.42
N TYR A 320 11.68 4.27 16.21
CA TYR A 320 12.15 3.39 15.13
C TYR A 320 13.47 2.68 15.48
N LEU A 321 14.40 3.37 16.12
CA LEU A 321 15.74 2.84 16.48
C LEU A 321 15.75 2.07 17.80
N GLU A 322 15.01 2.56 18.79
CA GLU A 322 15.08 2.09 20.18
C GLU A 322 13.85 1.27 20.60
N GLY A 323 12.81 1.25 19.74
CA GLY A 323 11.53 0.67 20.07
C GLY A 323 10.58 1.64 20.82
N CYS A 324 9.32 1.32 20.80
CA CYS A 324 8.29 2.03 21.54
C CYS A 324 7.29 1.01 22.09
N VAL A 325 6.86 1.22 23.33
CA VAL A 325 5.88 0.32 23.97
C VAL A 325 4.73 1.13 24.58
N HIS A 326 3.57 0.54 24.63
CA HIS A 326 2.45 1.03 25.41
C HIS A 326 2.75 0.91 26.92
N SER A 327 1.97 1.59 27.74
CA SER A 327 2.13 1.59 29.21
C SER A 327 2.03 0.20 29.90
N ASN A 328 1.63 -0.83 29.16
CA ASN A 328 1.50 -2.21 29.58
C ASN A 328 2.53 -3.14 28.93
N SER A 329 3.63 -2.61 28.43
CA SER A 329 4.70 -3.32 27.73
C SER A 329 4.34 -3.87 26.34
N TRP A 330 3.10 -3.65 25.82
CA TRP A 330 2.76 -4.08 24.46
C TRP A 330 3.55 -3.26 23.43
N PRO A 331 4.19 -3.88 22.42
CA PRO A 331 4.92 -3.18 21.38
C PRO A 331 4.00 -2.23 20.61
N GLN A 332 4.40 -0.98 20.48
CA GLN A 332 3.71 -0.02 19.65
C GLN A 332 4.33 -0.05 18.24
N ILE A 333 3.61 -0.54 17.27
CA ILE A 333 4.05 -0.59 15.88
C ILE A 333 3.48 0.64 15.15
N LEU A 334 4.28 1.70 15.06
CA LEU A 334 3.91 2.91 14.32
C LEU A 334 4.40 2.83 12.88
N LYS A 335 3.54 3.27 11.94
CA LYS A 335 3.92 3.44 10.55
C LYS A 335 3.74 4.89 10.10
N LEU A 336 4.72 5.38 9.34
CA LEU A 336 4.70 6.66 8.66
C LEU A 336 4.75 6.39 7.15
N LYS A 337 3.65 6.69 6.47
CA LYS A 337 3.51 6.50 5.03
C LYS A 337 3.73 7.82 4.32
N ASP A 338 4.39 7.77 3.16
CA ASP A 338 4.62 8.93 2.27
C ASP A 338 5.26 10.13 2.99
N TRP A 339 6.39 9.89 3.65
CA TRP A 339 7.17 10.96 4.23
C TRP A 339 8.60 10.98 3.64
N PRO A 340 9.02 12.08 3.01
CA PRO A 340 8.20 13.23 2.63
C PRO A 340 7.09 12.82 1.63
N PRO A 341 6.03 13.65 1.47
CA PRO A 341 4.97 13.33 0.51
C PRO A 341 5.51 13.01 -0.88
N SER A 342 4.97 11.99 -1.54
CA SER A 342 5.48 11.45 -2.80
C SER A 342 5.57 12.50 -3.93
N ASN A 343 4.60 13.40 -4.02
CA ASN A 343 4.58 14.50 -4.98
C ASN A 343 5.67 15.56 -4.74
N HIS A 344 6.33 15.56 -3.56
CA HIS A 344 7.42 16.45 -3.18
C HIS A 344 8.73 15.70 -2.91
N PHE A 345 8.79 14.40 -3.14
CA PHE A 345 9.97 13.60 -2.83
C PHE A 345 11.22 14.09 -3.59
N GLU A 346 11.08 14.38 -4.90
CA GLU A 346 12.15 14.93 -5.73
C GLU A 346 12.63 16.31 -5.23
N GLU A 347 11.72 17.14 -4.71
CA GLU A 347 12.04 18.49 -4.23
C GLU A 347 12.70 18.50 -2.86
N LEU A 348 12.28 17.58 -1.98
CA LEU A 348 12.69 17.54 -0.57
C LEU A 348 13.87 16.63 -0.32
N LEU A 349 14.05 15.58 -1.12
CA LEU A 349 15.17 14.64 -1.04
C LEU A 349 15.79 14.39 -2.44
N PRO A 350 16.26 15.43 -3.17
CA PRO A 350 16.67 15.30 -4.56
C PRO A 350 17.82 14.32 -4.80
N ARG A 351 18.78 14.21 -3.86
CA ARG A 351 19.88 13.27 -3.98
C ARG A 351 19.41 11.83 -3.81
N HIS A 352 18.59 11.56 -2.79
CA HIS A 352 18.02 10.23 -2.56
C HIS A 352 17.08 9.81 -3.68
N CYS A 353 16.31 10.75 -4.22
CA CYS A 353 15.45 10.47 -5.39
C CYS A 353 16.29 10.07 -6.61
N ALA A 354 17.35 10.82 -6.90
CA ALA A 354 18.22 10.54 -8.03
C ALA A 354 18.94 9.18 -7.88
N GLU A 355 19.50 8.91 -6.69
CA GLU A 355 20.15 7.64 -6.40
C GLU A 355 19.17 6.47 -6.52
N PHE A 356 18.01 6.58 -5.88
CA PHE A 356 16.99 5.54 -5.93
C PHE A 356 16.59 5.18 -7.36
N VAL A 357 16.24 6.18 -8.17
CA VAL A 357 15.80 5.93 -9.55
C VAL A 357 16.93 5.33 -10.40
N SER A 358 18.19 5.76 -10.20
CA SER A 358 19.32 5.24 -10.99
C SER A 358 19.74 3.84 -10.57
N SER A 359 19.46 3.40 -9.36
CA SER A 359 19.78 2.06 -8.85
C SER A 359 18.71 1.02 -9.11
N LEU A 360 17.53 1.42 -9.62
CA LEU A 360 16.45 0.46 -9.88
C LEU A 360 16.82 -0.54 -10.97
N PRO A 361 16.59 -1.84 -10.74
CA PRO A 361 16.75 -2.85 -11.79
C PRO A 361 15.69 -2.71 -12.88
N PHE A 362 15.96 -3.25 -14.08
CA PHE A 362 15.04 -3.25 -15.23
C PHE A 362 14.51 -1.85 -15.55
N LEU A 363 15.43 -0.91 -15.83
CA LEU A 363 15.12 0.51 -16.10
C LEU A 363 14.18 0.71 -17.29
N GLU A 364 14.05 -0.26 -18.17
CA GLU A 364 13.06 -0.30 -19.25
C GLU A 364 11.63 -0.18 -18.69
N TYR A 365 11.37 -0.75 -17.52
CA TYR A 365 10.10 -0.70 -16.80
C TYR A 365 10.08 0.33 -15.66
N THR A 366 11.14 0.36 -14.86
CA THR A 366 11.12 1.07 -13.58
C THR A 366 11.49 2.55 -13.70
N ASN A 367 12.17 2.98 -14.78
CA ASN A 367 12.47 4.40 -14.93
C ASN A 367 11.17 5.22 -15.17
N PRO A 368 10.79 6.10 -14.22
CA PRO A 368 9.51 6.84 -14.31
C PRO A 368 9.50 7.94 -15.38
N PHE A 369 10.68 8.33 -15.88
CA PHE A 369 10.84 9.42 -16.85
C PHE A 369 11.01 8.93 -18.28
N SER A 370 11.78 7.85 -18.46
CA SER A 370 12.23 7.41 -19.80
C SER A 370 12.05 5.91 -20.06
N GLY A 371 11.57 5.13 -19.10
CA GLY A 371 11.38 3.68 -19.25
C GLY A 371 10.61 3.36 -20.54
N ILE A 372 11.25 2.62 -21.48
CA ILE A 372 10.67 2.37 -22.80
C ILE A 372 9.42 1.50 -22.71
N LEU A 373 9.38 0.59 -21.75
CA LEU A 373 8.26 -0.34 -21.47
C LEU A 373 7.35 0.16 -20.34
N ASN A 374 7.63 1.35 -19.75
CA ASN A 374 6.75 1.97 -18.78
C ASN A 374 5.71 2.85 -19.49
N MET A 375 4.46 2.39 -19.55
CA MET A 375 3.39 3.13 -20.21
C MET A 375 3.12 4.50 -19.57
N ALA A 376 3.31 4.63 -18.24
CA ALA A 376 3.13 5.90 -17.54
C ALA A 376 4.15 6.97 -17.97
N ALA A 377 5.36 6.56 -18.34
CA ALA A 377 6.40 7.46 -18.86
C ALA A 377 6.04 8.08 -20.22
N LYS A 378 5.04 7.52 -20.92
CA LYS A 378 4.63 7.99 -22.28
C LYS A 378 3.47 8.97 -22.26
N LEU A 379 2.96 9.34 -21.09
CA LEU A 379 1.96 10.40 -20.98
C LEU A 379 2.54 11.75 -21.42
N PRO A 380 1.74 12.59 -22.10
CA PRO A 380 2.15 13.95 -22.46
C PRO A 380 2.60 14.78 -21.25
N ALA A 381 3.53 15.69 -21.47
CA ALA A 381 4.10 16.51 -20.39
C ALA A 381 3.05 17.41 -19.70
N ASN A 382 2.02 17.83 -20.42
CA ASN A 382 0.90 18.63 -19.92
C ASN A 382 -0.26 17.82 -19.33
N SER A 383 -0.16 16.49 -19.31
CA SER A 383 -1.17 15.64 -18.65
C SER A 383 -0.93 15.57 -17.15
N LEU A 384 -2.01 15.63 -16.38
CA LEU A 384 -1.97 15.29 -14.96
C LEU A 384 -1.56 13.81 -14.82
N ARG A 385 -0.40 13.58 -14.20
CA ARG A 385 0.12 12.23 -13.98
C ARG A 385 -0.46 11.63 -12.71
N PRO A 386 -0.71 10.31 -12.66
CA PRO A 386 -0.96 9.64 -11.38
C PRO A 386 0.27 9.69 -10.49
N ASP A 387 0.04 9.61 -9.19
CA ASP A 387 1.11 9.54 -8.20
C ASP A 387 1.68 8.11 -8.14
N LEU A 388 2.76 7.88 -8.87
CA LEU A 388 3.45 6.60 -8.94
C LEU A 388 4.72 6.53 -8.06
N GLY A 389 5.01 7.58 -7.30
CA GLY A 389 6.15 7.61 -6.38
C GLY A 389 7.38 8.34 -6.94
N PRO A 390 8.53 8.23 -6.27
CA PRO A 390 8.84 7.32 -5.14
C PRO A 390 8.01 7.58 -3.87
N LYS A 391 7.63 6.48 -3.18
CA LYS A 391 6.85 6.49 -1.94
C LYS A 391 7.65 5.83 -0.83
N THR A 392 7.80 6.52 0.30
CA THR A 392 8.48 5.93 1.46
C THR A 392 7.49 5.26 2.41
N TYR A 393 7.89 4.13 2.95
CA TYR A 393 7.19 3.39 3.98
C TYR A 393 8.15 3.17 5.14
N ILE A 394 7.99 3.95 6.20
CA ILE A 394 8.82 3.87 7.41
C ILE A 394 7.96 3.32 8.54
N ALA A 395 8.33 2.17 9.09
CA ALA A 395 7.54 1.57 10.14
C ALA A 395 8.41 0.77 11.10
N TYR A 396 7.97 0.69 12.35
CA TYR A 396 8.56 -0.19 13.36
C TYR A 396 8.25 -1.65 13.02
N GLY A 397 8.96 -2.57 13.64
CA GLY A 397 8.76 -4.00 13.47
C GLY A 397 8.95 -4.77 14.75
N PHE A 398 8.48 -6.01 14.72
CA PHE A 398 8.65 -6.97 15.81
C PHE A 398 8.85 -8.37 15.22
N VAL A 399 9.87 -9.08 15.70
CA VAL A 399 10.30 -10.35 15.08
C VAL A 399 9.24 -11.44 15.19
N GLU A 400 8.62 -11.58 16.36
CA GLU A 400 7.57 -12.56 16.60
C GLU A 400 6.19 -12.04 16.17
N GLU A 401 5.28 -12.95 15.87
CA GLU A 401 3.90 -12.59 15.56
C GLU A 401 3.13 -12.26 16.84
N LEU A 402 2.57 -11.06 16.91
CA LEU A 402 1.83 -10.55 18.06
C LEU A 402 0.36 -10.99 18.07
N GLY A 403 -0.18 -11.34 16.90
CA GLY A 403 -1.60 -11.65 16.71
C GLY A 403 -2.50 -10.40 16.57
N ARG A 404 -2.05 -9.24 17.06
CA ARG A 404 -2.72 -7.94 16.88
C ARG A 404 -1.69 -6.85 16.61
N GLY A 405 -1.95 -6.04 15.61
CA GLY A 405 -1.07 -4.91 15.26
C GLY A 405 0.18 -5.29 14.47
N ASP A 406 0.29 -6.53 14.01
CA ASP A 406 1.48 -7.04 13.28
C ASP A 406 1.69 -6.37 11.93
N SER A 407 0.61 -6.09 11.23
CA SER A 407 0.67 -5.72 9.83
C SER A 407 0.91 -4.24 9.63
N VAL A 408 2.04 -3.89 9.04
CA VAL A 408 2.31 -2.53 8.55
C VAL A 408 1.57 -2.25 7.24
N THR A 409 1.23 -3.29 6.47
CA THR A 409 0.38 -3.18 5.27
C THR A 409 -0.60 -4.35 5.24
N LYS A 410 -1.89 -4.04 5.34
CA LYS A 410 -2.98 -5.02 5.25
C LYS A 410 -3.06 -5.58 3.83
N LEU A 411 -3.71 -6.74 3.69
CA LEU A 411 -3.94 -7.37 2.40
C LEU A 411 -4.65 -6.42 1.44
N HIS A 412 -4.06 -6.19 0.27
CA HIS A 412 -4.56 -5.26 -0.74
C HIS A 412 -4.05 -5.61 -2.14
N PHE A 413 -4.62 -4.97 -3.14
CA PHE A 413 -4.06 -4.86 -4.49
C PHE A 413 -3.41 -3.50 -4.67
N ASP A 414 -2.31 -3.45 -5.42
CA ASP A 414 -1.88 -2.23 -6.08
C ASP A 414 -2.63 -2.08 -7.41
N MET A 415 -2.91 -0.84 -7.81
CA MET A 415 -3.60 -0.54 -9.07
C MET A 415 -2.72 -0.78 -10.30
N SER A 416 -1.41 -0.81 -10.10
CA SER A 416 -0.35 -0.95 -11.10
C SER A 416 0.69 -1.95 -10.62
N ASP A 417 1.72 -2.15 -11.39
CA ASP A 417 2.93 -2.87 -10.98
C ASP A 417 3.71 -2.01 -9.98
N ALA A 418 4.46 -2.65 -9.09
CA ALA A 418 5.29 -1.96 -8.13
C ALA A 418 6.66 -2.61 -7.96
N VAL A 419 7.68 -1.80 -7.65
CA VAL A 419 8.97 -2.23 -7.13
C VAL A 419 9.18 -1.62 -5.75
N ASN A 420 9.54 -2.44 -4.77
CA ASN A 420 9.74 -2.03 -3.38
C ASN A 420 11.13 -2.43 -2.92
N VAL A 421 11.97 -1.45 -2.56
CA VAL A 421 13.35 -1.65 -2.11
C VAL A 421 13.45 -1.42 -0.61
N LEU A 422 14.00 -2.36 0.14
CA LEU A 422 14.35 -2.17 1.55
C LEU A 422 15.70 -1.45 1.64
N VAL A 423 15.66 -0.18 2.00
CA VAL A 423 16.84 0.70 1.99
C VAL A 423 17.51 0.88 3.36
N HIS A 424 16.77 0.60 4.45
CA HIS A 424 17.32 0.63 5.81
C HIS A 424 16.49 -0.25 6.74
N SER A 425 17.16 -0.90 7.70
CA SER A 425 16.51 -1.64 8.78
C SER A 425 17.26 -1.45 10.09
N ALA A 426 16.54 -1.47 11.20
CA ALA A 426 17.06 -1.40 12.56
C ALA A 426 16.39 -2.45 13.44
N GLU A 427 17.19 -3.18 14.20
CA GLU A 427 16.73 -4.17 15.15
C GLU A 427 16.43 -3.52 16.49
N VAL A 428 15.30 -3.87 17.07
CA VAL A 428 14.92 -3.42 18.41
C VAL A 428 15.02 -4.59 19.37
N ILE A 429 15.80 -4.41 20.43
CA ILE A 429 16.02 -5.45 21.44
C ILE A 429 15.03 -5.25 22.59
N HIS A 430 14.29 -6.29 22.90
CA HIS A 430 13.34 -6.33 24.03
C HIS A 430 13.94 -7.07 25.22
N THR A 431 13.61 -6.61 26.44
CA THR A 431 14.03 -7.30 27.68
C THR A 431 13.21 -8.57 27.91
N SER A 432 13.76 -9.53 28.67
CA SER A 432 13.04 -10.75 29.03
C SER A 432 11.70 -10.47 29.74
N ASP A 433 11.64 -9.42 30.58
CA ASP A 433 10.43 -9.03 31.28
C ASP A 433 9.37 -8.48 30.30
N GLN A 434 9.79 -7.68 29.29
CA GLN A 434 8.90 -7.19 28.24
C GLN A 434 8.33 -8.35 27.42
N LEU A 435 9.17 -9.32 27.03
CA LEU A 435 8.71 -10.51 26.30
C LEU A 435 7.71 -11.33 27.12
N ALA A 436 7.93 -11.51 28.42
CA ALA A 436 6.98 -12.18 29.29
C ALA A 436 5.63 -11.44 29.40
N ASP A 437 5.66 -10.10 29.54
CA ASP A 437 4.45 -9.29 29.54
C ASP A 437 3.67 -9.40 28.22
N ILE A 438 4.39 -9.41 27.08
CA ILE A 438 3.80 -9.58 25.74
C ILE A 438 3.05 -10.91 25.66
N GLU A 439 3.64 -12.02 26.12
CA GLU A 439 2.98 -13.33 26.09
C GLU A 439 1.71 -13.36 26.96
N ILE A 440 1.73 -12.73 28.12
CA ILE A 440 0.53 -12.59 28.96
C ILE A 440 -0.56 -11.80 28.22
N LEU A 441 -0.20 -10.75 27.52
CA LEU A 441 -1.15 -9.93 26.75
C LEU A 441 -1.67 -10.67 25.52
N LYS A 442 -0.84 -11.45 24.80
CA LYS A 442 -1.27 -12.36 23.71
C LYS A 442 -2.36 -13.32 24.20
N MET A 443 -2.16 -13.96 25.35
CA MET A 443 -3.17 -14.84 25.93
C MET A 443 -4.49 -14.10 26.26
N ARG A 444 -4.43 -12.86 26.75
CA ARG A 444 -5.63 -12.04 27.00
C ARG A 444 -6.35 -11.69 25.71
N HIS A 445 -5.62 -11.37 24.65
CA HIS A 445 -6.20 -11.10 23.33
C HIS A 445 -6.93 -12.31 22.77
N VAL A 446 -6.29 -13.49 22.80
CA VAL A 446 -6.91 -14.76 22.36
C VAL A 446 -8.19 -15.05 23.15
N ARG A 447 -8.14 -14.89 24.48
CA ARG A 447 -9.33 -15.09 25.33
C ARG A 447 -10.46 -14.13 24.97
N GLN A 448 -10.17 -12.85 24.73
CA GLN A 448 -11.16 -11.86 24.32
C GLN A 448 -11.77 -12.25 22.97
N ASP A 449 -10.96 -12.68 22.00
CA ASP A 449 -11.41 -13.08 20.67
C ASP A 449 -12.37 -14.30 20.77
N GLN A 450 -12.01 -15.30 21.55
CA GLN A 450 -12.86 -16.47 21.79
C GLN A 450 -14.21 -16.12 22.44
N MET A 451 -14.19 -15.25 23.45
CA MET A 451 -15.41 -14.83 24.14
C MET A 451 -16.32 -13.99 23.22
N GLU A 452 -15.77 -13.21 22.30
CA GLU A 452 -16.56 -12.43 21.35
C GLU A 452 -17.11 -13.26 20.17
N LEU A 453 -16.37 -14.30 19.75
CA LEU A 453 -16.79 -15.17 18.66
C LEU A 453 -17.84 -16.22 19.12
N TYR A 454 -17.61 -16.82 20.26
CA TYR A 454 -18.36 -18.01 20.70
C TYR A 454 -19.24 -17.78 21.97
N GLY A 455 -19.16 -16.61 22.59
CA GLY A 455 -19.89 -16.29 23.82
C GLY A 455 -19.27 -16.91 25.08
N ASN A 456 -19.94 -16.78 26.23
CA ASN A 456 -19.49 -17.38 27.49
C ASN A 456 -19.55 -18.90 27.37
N TYR A 457 -18.41 -19.55 27.55
CA TYR A 457 -18.13 -20.97 27.37
C TYR A 457 -19.01 -21.98 28.19
N LYS A 458 -19.99 -21.49 28.94
CA LYS A 458 -20.86 -22.34 29.78
C LYS A 458 -22.06 -22.92 29.03
N ASP A 459 -22.38 -22.44 27.83
CA ASP A 459 -23.65 -22.83 27.17
C ASP A 459 -23.48 -23.39 25.73
N SER A 460 -22.26 -23.64 25.24
CA SER A 460 -22.11 -24.11 23.86
C SER A 460 -21.73 -25.59 23.78
N ASN A 461 -22.66 -26.38 23.25
CA ASN A 461 -22.39 -27.69 22.63
C ASN A 461 -21.59 -27.49 21.33
N LEU A 462 -20.32 -27.17 21.45
CA LEU A 462 -19.41 -27.10 20.29
C LEU A 462 -19.05 -28.53 19.84
N PRO A 463 -18.97 -28.80 18.53
CA PRO A 463 -18.51 -30.08 18.01
C PRO A 463 -17.11 -30.44 18.57
N LEU A 464 -16.87 -31.69 18.83
CA LEU A 464 -15.60 -32.21 19.40
C LEU A 464 -14.37 -31.83 18.54
N GLU A 465 -14.55 -31.61 17.24
CA GLU A 465 -13.49 -31.25 16.29
C GLU A 465 -12.95 -29.80 16.48
N GLU A 466 -13.80 -28.87 16.94
CA GLU A 466 -13.36 -27.52 17.28
C GLU A 466 -12.72 -27.44 18.69
N GLN A 467 -13.00 -28.43 19.57
CA GLN A 467 -12.37 -28.50 20.88
C GLN A 467 -10.92 -29.01 20.83
N VAL A 468 -10.56 -29.81 19.81
CA VAL A 468 -9.19 -30.33 19.64
C VAL A 468 -8.20 -29.20 19.27
N GLY A 469 -8.63 -28.14 18.63
CA GLY A 469 -7.80 -26.92 18.40
C GLY A 469 -7.48 -26.13 19.67
N MET A 470 -8.19 -26.37 20.75
CA MET A 470 -8.01 -25.67 22.05
C MET A 470 -7.05 -26.37 23.01
N ASP A 471 -6.81 -27.66 22.84
CA ASP A 471 -5.89 -28.42 23.69
C ASP A 471 -4.42 -28.32 23.28
N PHE A 472 -4.12 -27.61 22.17
CA PHE A 472 -2.77 -27.51 21.62
C PHE A 472 -1.92 -26.37 22.20
N TRP A 473 -2.43 -25.62 23.19
CA TRP A 473 -1.60 -24.66 23.91
C TRP A 473 -0.98 -25.35 25.12
N PRO A 474 0.34 -25.26 25.31
CA PRO A 474 1.00 -25.99 26.41
C PRO A 474 0.40 -25.59 27.74
N LYS A 475 0.02 -26.58 28.54
CA LYS A 475 -0.36 -26.44 29.95
C LYS A 475 0.87 -26.02 30.79
N VAL A 476 1.45 -24.87 30.49
CA VAL A 476 2.51 -24.27 31.29
C VAL A 476 1.91 -23.10 32.05
N ALA A 477 1.24 -23.38 33.14
CA ALA A 477 1.06 -22.41 34.23
C ALA A 477 0.20 -23.00 35.36
N LYS A 478 0.70 -24.02 36.00
CA LYS A 478 0.28 -24.33 37.36
C LYS A 478 1.52 -24.57 38.21
N HIS A 479 2.48 -23.73 38.29
CA HIS A 479 3.44 -23.64 39.38
C HIS A 479 4.43 -22.50 39.13
N SER A 480 4.08 -21.32 39.55
CA SER A 480 5.05 -20.39 40.12
C SER A 480 4.30 -19.41 41.04
N LYS A 481 4.15 -19.80 42.28
CA LYS A 481 4.03 -18.84 43.37
C LYS A 481 5.35 -18.12 43.47
N MET A 482 5.41 -16.94 42.92
CA MET A 482 6.55 -16.03 43.07
C MET A 482 6.68 -15.62 44.52
N LYS A 483 7.67 -16.17 45.22
CA LYS A 483 8.12 -15.63 46.51
C LYS A 483 8.95 -14.37 46.22
N SER A 484 8.47 -13.21 46.64
CA SER A 484 9.28 -12.01 46.72
C SER A 484 10.35 -12.21 47.79
N ILE A 485 11.61 -12.28 47.40
CA ILE A 485 12.76 -12.25 48.32
C ILE A 485 13.25 -10.80 48.36
N THR A 486 12.88 -10.07 49.39
CA THR A 486 13.56 -8.86 49.80
C THR A 486 14.72 -9.25 50.76
N SER A 487 15.94 -9.34 50.25
CA SER A 487 17.12 -9.31 51.12
C SER A 487 17.88 -7.99 50.87
N LYS A 488 17.81 -7.08 51.85
CA LYS A 488 18.73 -5.99 51.99
C LYS A 488 20.13 -6.56 52.29
N LYS A 489 21.08 -6.42 51.40
CA LYS A 489 22.50 -6.39 51.70
C LYS A 489 23.06 -5.19 51.02
N GLU A 490 23.54 -4.24 51.82
CA GLU A 490 24.45 -3.17 51.43
C GLU A 490 25.72 -3.79 50.86
N VAL A 491 26.01 -3.49 49.60
CA VAL A 491 27.34 -3.74 49.02
C VAL A 491 27.77 -2.43 48.35
N ASN A 492 28.90 -1.94 48.78
CA ASN A 492 29.59 -0.76 48.29
C ASN A 492 29.72 -0.74 46.76
N PRO A 493 29.68 0.43 46.11
CA PRO A 493 29.78 0.53 44.65
C PRO A 493 31.21 0.23 44.21
N CYS A 494 31.38 -0.84 43.45
CA CYS A 494 32.59 -1.11 42.73
C CYS A 494 32.59 -0.24 41.45
N GLN A 495 33.58 0.61 41.35
CA GLN A 495 33.86 1.45 40.19
C GLN A 495 34.19 0.57 38.98
N CYS A 496 33.29 0.49 38.01
CA CYS A 496 33.65 0.12 36.65
C CYS A 496 33.56 1.35 35.76
N SER A 497 34.70 1.66 35.18
CA SER A 497 35.01 2.83 34.39
C SER A 497 34.21 2.87 33.08
N ASP A 498 33.30 3.79 33.02
CA ASP A 498 32.51 4.19 31.81
C ASP A 498 33.39 5.10 30.93
N SER A 499 34.34 4.49 30.21
CA SER A 499 35.29 5.26 29.36
C SER A 499 34.72 5.55 27.97
N THR A 500 33.67 4.85 27.54
CA THR A 500 33.11 5.00 26.17
C THR A 500 32.09 6.12 26.07
N THR A 501 31.25 6.29 27.08
CA THR A 501 30.25 7.36 27.10
C THR A 501 30.81 8.74 27.33
N LYS A 502 31.91 8.84 28.09
CA LYS A 502 32.65 10.10 28.29
C LYS A 502 33.44 10.54 27.06
N LEU A 503 33.86 9.59 26.20
CA LEU A 503 34.56 9.94 24.95
C LEU A 503 33.57 10.50 23.91
N LEU A 504 32.36 9.96 23.83
CA LEU A 504 31.32 10.45 22.92
C LEU A 504 30.81 11.85 23.29
N MET A 505 30.64 12.12 24.60
CA MET A 505 30.23 13.46 25.08
C MET A 505 31.33 14.51 24.85
N LYS A 506 32.62 14.16 25.06
CA LYS A 506 33.71 15.07 24.76
C LYS A 506 33.89 15.38 23.29
N THR A 507 33.60 14.43 22.41
CA THR A 507 33.65 14.65 20.95
C THR A 507 32.53 15.58 20.47
N LEU A 508 31.38 15.54 21.11
CA LEU A 508 30.25 16.44 20.82
C LEU A 508 30.50 17.87 21.35
N GLU A 509 31.19 18.03 22.49
CA GLU A 509 31.58 19.35 23.01
C GLU A 509 32.68 19.99 22.16
N PHE A 510 33.67 19.22 21.65
CA PHE A 510 34.73 19.73 20.77
C PHE A 510 34.19 20.19 19.40
N GLN A 511 33.17 19.50 18.83
CA GLN A 511 32.55 19.95 17.58
C GLN A 511 31.68 21.20 17.74
N ASN A 512 31.14 21.47 18.93
CA ASN A 512 30.39 22.69 19.19
C ASN A 512 31.32 23.90 19.42
N GLU A 513 32.52 23.70 19.91
CA GLU A 513 33.52 24.80 20.07
C GLU A 513 34.18 25.18 18.74
N GLU A 514 34.41 24.25 17.81
CA GLU A 514 34.95 24.57 16.48
C GLU A 514 33.89 25.32 15.62
N ASN A 515 32.62 24.96 15.71
CA ASN A 515 31.55 25.66 14.98
C ASN A 515 31.32 27.07 15.54
N SER A 516 31.56 27.33 16.83
CA SER A 516 31.44 28.66 17.41
C SER A 516 32.63 29.59 17.10
N LYS A 517 33.76 29.05 16.68
CA LYS A 517 34.94 29.82 16.23
C LYS A 517 34.85 30.21 14.76
N LEU A 518 34.24 29.37 13.92
CA LEU A 518 34.03 29.68 12.50
C LEU A 518 33.01 30.79 12.27
N ASP A 519 31.98 30.91 13.15
CA ASP A 519 31.00 32.00 13.07
C ASP A 519 31.53 33.38 13.56
N LYS A 520 32.66 33.42 14.24
CA LYS A 520 33.27 34.69 14.69
C LYS A 520 34.32 35.26 13.72
N GLU A 521 34.85 34.49 12.80
CA GLU A 521 35.78 34.99 11.77
C GLU A 521 35.12 35.47 10.48
N SER A 522 33.85 35.16 10.25
CA SER A 522 33.12 35.60 9.03
C SER A 522 32.42 36.94 9.14
N ASN A 523 32.35 37.57 10.35
CA ASN A 523 31.69 38.85 10.58
C ASN A 523 32.60 40.07 10.65
N GLY A 524 33.86 39.96 10.17
CA GLY A 524 34.90 41.00 10.31
C GLY A 524 35.44 41.57 9.01
N ARG A 525 34.76 41.57 7.90
CA ARG A 525 35.14 42.35 6.71
C ARG A 525 33.95 42.50 5.76
N ILE A 526 33.30 43.63 5.77
CA ILE A 526 32.82 44.44 4.67
C ILE A 526 32.14 45.69 5.28
N LYS A 527 32.94 46.74 5.38
CA LYS A 527 32.49 48.14 5.35
C LYS A 527 33.25 48.85 4.24
N GLU A 528 32.52 49.68 3.50
CA GLU A 528 32.91 50.70 2.56
C GLU A 528 33.14 50.26 1.09
N ALA A 529 32.17 50.57 0.29
CA ALA A 529 32.35 51.44 -0.88
C ALA A 529 31.00 51.93 -1.41
N HIS A 530 30.97 53.24 -1.54
CA HIS A 530 29.86 54.10 -1.91
C HIS A 530 29.47 54.07 -3.41
N THR A 531 28.16 54.37 -3.63
CA THR A 531 27.58 55.28 -4.64
C THR A 531 27.65 54.95 -6.11
N SER A 532 26.48 54.84 -6.74
CA SER A 532 25.98 55.87 -7.65
C SER A 532 24.62 55.51 -8.25
N ASP A 533 23.78 56.54 -8.25
CA ASP A 533 22.49 56.74 -8.87
C ASP A 533 22.29 56.18 -10.28
N THR A 534 21.09 55.74 -10.57
CA THR A 534 20.27 56.41 -11.61
C THR A 534 18.82 55.93 -11.55
N SER A 535 17.97 56.92 -11.49
CA SER A 535 16.53 57.02 -11.59
C SER A 535 15.95 56.56 -12.94
N PHE A 536 14.68 56.12 -12.90
CA PHE A 536 13.52 56.53 -13.74
C PHE A 536 12.47 55.46 -13.60
N SER A 537 11.36 55.67 -13.18
CA SER A 537 10.16 56.53 -13.28
C SER A 537 8.91 55.63 -13.43
N ASN A 538 7.98 55.95 -12.53
CA ASN A 538 6.54 55.73 -12.51
C ASN A 538 5.83 55.29 -13.79
N MET A 539 4.89 54.33 -13.66
CA MET A 539 3.52 54.56 -14.15
C MET A 539 2.52 53.59 -13.50
N HIS A 540 1.61 54.21 -12.76
CA HIS A 540 0.18 53.99 -12.53
C HIS A 540 -0.42 52.58 -12.50
N SER A 541 -0.93 52.28 -11.32
CA SER A 541 -2.16 51.51 -11.04
C SER A 541 -3.38 52.16 -11.71
N PRO A 542 -4.46 51.40 -11.98
CA PRO A 542 -5.57 51.49 -11.05
C PRO A 542 -6.34 50.17 -10.77
N ASN A 543 -6.82 50.12 -9.50
CA ASN A 543 -8.07 49.57 -9.02
C ASN A 543 -8.36 48.05 -9.11
N GLY A 544 -8.25 47.36 -8.03
CA GLY A 544 -9.43 47.01 -7.18
C GLY A 544 -10.17 45.78 -7.71
N TRP A 545 -10.03 44.67 -7.01
CA TRP A 545 -11.12 43.73 -6.83
C TRP A 545 -10.73 42.72 -5.71
N ASP A 546 -11.64 42.53 -4.82
CA ASP A 546 -11.85 41.75 -3.64
C ASP A 546 -10.96 40.53 -3.34
N GLU A 547 -10.50 40.51 -2.07
CA GLU A 547 -10.24 39.34 -1.27
C GLU A 547 -11.51 38.48 -1.17
N ASP A 548 -11.52 37.31 -1.86
CA ASP A 548 -12.26 36.10 -1.48
C ASP A 548 -12.14 35.07 -2.60
N SER A 549 -11.06 34.32 -2.66
CA SER A 549 -10.98 32.96 -3.24
C SER A 549 -9.56 32.39 -3.19
N CYS A 550 -9.05 32.23 -1.99
CA CYS A 550 -7.82 31.47 -1.76
C CYS A 550 -8.06 30.38 -0.70
N LEU A 551 -9.03 29.52 -0.99
CA LEU A 551 -9.28 28.27 -0.26
C LEU A 551 -9.73 27.25 -1.28
N LEU A 552 -8.77 26.44 -1.76
CA LEU A 552 -8.97 25.08 -2.28
C LEU A 552 -7.78 24.67 -3.17
N MET A 553 -6.63 24.48 -2.56
CA MET A 553 -5.59 23.56 -3.03
C MET A 553 -4.93 22.92 -1.79
N LYS A 554 -5.71 22.22 -0.99
CA LYS A 554 -5.16 21.21 -0.08
C LYS A 554 -4.97 19.95 -0.89
N GLY A 555 -3.72 19.59 -1.14
CA GLY A 555 -3.35 18.32 -1.71
C GLY A 555 -4.05 17.19 -0.98
N GLN A 556 -4.70 16.32 -1.73
CA GLN A 556 -5.27 15.09 -1.21
C GLN A 556 -4.12 14.24 -0.68
N VAL A 557 -3.99 14.25 0.63
CA VAL A 557 -3.31 13.17 1.33
C VAL A 557 -4.25 11.98 1.21
N ASP A 558 -3.77 10.87 0.67
CA ASP A 558 -4.49 9.61 0.70
C ASP A 558 -4.78 9.26 2.17
N ALA A 559 -5.98 9.60 2.62
CA ALA A 559 -6.42 9.25 3.97
C ALA A 559 -6.74 7.76 3.99
N ASP A 560 -5.78 6.97 4.44
CA ASP A 560 -6.07 5.66 4.98
C ASP A 560 -7.11 5.88 6.09
N VAL A 561 -8.35 5.46 5.85
CA VAL A 561 -9.44 5.42 6.81
C VAL A 561 -10.04 6.78 7.22
N MET A 562 -10.92 7.36 6.41
CA MET A 562 -11.94 8.28 6.92
C MET A 562 -13.07 7.48 7.58
N VAL A 563 -12.92 7.17 8.87
CA VAL A 563 -14.02 6.69 9.70
C VAL A 563 -14.69 7.90 10.33
N LYS A 564 -15.99 8.10 10.07
CA LYS A 564 -16.78 9.10 10.80
C LYS A 564 -16.92 8.65 12.26
N VAL A 565 -16.14 9.26 13.16
CA VAL A 565 -16.25 9.06 14.60
C VAL A 565 -17.50 9.78 15.10
N VAL A 566 -18.46 9.03 15.61
CA VAL A 566 -19.58 9.60 16.37
C VAL A 566 -19.15 9.67 17.84
N LYS A 567 -18.83 10.85 18.32
CA LYS A 567 -18.58 11.09 19.75
C LYS A 567 -19.89 10.92 20.52
N SER A 568 -19.91 10.03 21.49
CA SER A 568 -21.03 9.94 22.44
C SER A 568 -21.03 11.14 23.39
N PRO A 569 -22.21 11.63 23.84
CA PRO A 569 -22.28 12.80 24.71
C PRO A 569 -21.71 12.52 26.10
N ASN A 570 -20.84 13.40 26.56
CA ASN A 570 -20.21 13.41 27.88
C ASN A 570 -21.26 13.31 29.00
N ARG A 571 -21.24 12.24 29.76
CA ARG A 571 -21.88 12.16 31.08
C ARG A 571 -20.92 12.72 32.13
N LYS A 572 -21.23 13.89 32.66
CA LYS A 572 -20.55 14.47 33.80
C LYS A 572 -20.66 13.54 35.00
N SER A 573 -19.57 12.93 35.45
CA SER A 573 -19.51 12.18 36.71
C SER A 573 -19.09 13.14 37.86
N ARG A 574 -19.96 13.23 38.88
CA ARG A 574 -19.66 13.87 40.14
C ARG A 574 -18.68 13.00 40.94
N THR A 575 -17.49 13.52 41.20
CA THR A 575 -16.49 12.91 42.08
C THR A 575 -16.93 13.01 43.55
N ARG A 576 -17.09 11.86 44.17
CA ARG A 576 -17.21 11.70 45.62
C ARG A 576 -15.92 11.11 46.17
N LYS A 577 -15.13 11.90 46.89
CA LYS A 577 -13.93 11.44 47.63
C LYS A 577 -14.34 10.48 48.75
N LYS A 578 -13.76 9.28 48.79
CA LYS A 578 -13.75 8.42 50.00
C LYS A 578 -12.32 8.05 50.35
N LYS A 579 -12.00 8.30 51.66
CA LYS A 579 -10.75 7.94 52.33
C LYS A 579 -10.56 6.44 52.37
N VAL A 580 -9.33 6.00 52.08
CA VAL A 580 -8.91 4.59 52.29
C VAL A 580 -8.16 4.52 53.61
N LYS A 581 -8.59 3.58 54.44
CA LYS A 581 -7.89 3.15 55.68
C LYS A 581 -7.01 1.94 55.34
N SER A 582 -5.77 1.98 55.81
CA SER A 582 -4.81 0.90 55.81
C SER A 582 -5.21 -0.21 56.78
N CYS A 583 -4.94 -1.46 56.43
CA CYS A 583 -4.92 -2.56 57.35
C CYS A 583 -3.70 -3.49 57.03
N GLN A 584 -2.85 -3.63 58.06
CA GLN A 584 -1.74 -4.56 58.15
C GLN A 584 -2.25 -5.89 58.71
N THR A 585 -1.68 -7.01 58.26
CA THR A 585 -1.51 -8.27 59.07
C THR A 585 -0.58 -9.22 58.28
N SER A 586 0.58 -9.46 58.73
CA SER A 586 1.33 -10.37 59.58
C SER A 586 1.46 -11.84 59.05
N LEU A 587 2.73 -12.22 59.00
CA LEU A 587 3.43 -13.48 58.71
C LEU A 587 2.91 -14.76 59.38
N LEU A 588 3.11 -15.88 58.70
CA LEU A 588 3.57 -17.15 59.34
C LEU A 588 4.37 -18.02 58.33
N VAL A 589 5.49 -18.56 58.83
CA VAL A 589 6.51 -19.41 58.19
C VAL A 589 6.14 -20.87 58.48
N GLN A 590 6.40 -21.82 57.57
CA GLN A 590 7.03 -23.13 57.85
C GLN A 590 7.19 -24.05 56.62
N ASN A 591 8.36 -24.45 56.42
CA ASN A 591 9.09 -25.77 56.28
C ASN A 591 9.10 -26.46 54.91
N GLU A 592 10.35 -26.78 54.58
CA GLU A 592 10.86 -27.63 53.51
C GLU A 592 10.53 -29.13 53.78
N GLU A 593 10.27 -29.88 52.69
CA GLU A 593 10.60 -31.31 52.61
C GLU A 593 10.96 -31.65 51.12
N GLU A 594 12.13 -32.28 50.99
CA GLU A 594 12.66 -32.93 49.78
C GLU A 594 11.87 -34.24 49.53
N LEU A 595 11.66 -34.58 48.26
CA LEU A 595 11.40 -35.99 47.87
C LEU A 595 11.84 -36.25 46.42
N GLU A 596 12.37 -37.45 46.31
CA GLU A 596 13.16 -38.06 45.25
C GLU A 596 12.47 -38.28 43.89
N VAL A 597 13.36 -38.46 42.90
CA VAL A 597 13.12 -38.80 41.50
C VAL A 597 12.64 -40.25 41.36
N GLY A 598 11.56 -40.45 40.64
CA GLY A 598 11.10 -41.76 40.15
C GLY A 598 10.92 -41.73 38.64
N GLU A 599 11.76 -42.45 37.91
CA GLU A 599 11.62 -42.69 36.47
C GLU A 599 10.37 -43.55 36.17
N SER A 600 9.54 -43.08 35.23
CA SER A 600 8.59 -43.97 34.55
C SER A 600 8.55 -43.65 33.06
N ASN A 601 8.89 -44.65 32.24
CA ASN A 601 8.86 -44.66 30.78
C ASN A 601 7.45 -44.43 30.25
N GLY A 602 7.22 -43.24 29.69
CA GLY A 602 6.08 -42.90 28.82
C GLY A 602 6.58 -42.50 27.46
N LYS A 603 6.27 -43.26 26.41
CA LYS A 603 6.56 -42.95 25.04
C LYS A 603 5.84 -41.66 24.64
N ILE A 604 6.61 -40.59 24.46
CA ILE A 604 6.14 -39.33 23.90
C ILE A 604 6.27 -39.43 22.38
N TYR A 605 5.15 -39.48 21.68
CA TYR A 605 5.12 -39.20 20.23
C TYR A 605 5.35 -37.69 20.04
N LYS A 606 6.56 -37.32 19.69
CA LYS A 606 6.89 -35.97 19.21
C LYS A 606 6.42 -35.86 17.76
N THR A 607 5.48 -34.97 17.49
CA THR A 607 5.22 -34.46 16.15
C THR A 607 6.30 -33.41 15.84
N HIS A 608 7.29 -33.82 15.06
CA HIS A 608 8.50 -33.06 14.76
C HIS A 608 8.32 -31.92 13.75
N SER A 609 7.07 -31.56 13.33
CA SER A 609 6.90 -30.60 12.24
C SER A 609 6.72 -29.14 12.66
N ASP A 610 6.10 -28.87 13.82
CA ASP A 610 5.71 -27.47 14.13
C ASP A 610 6.82 -26.64 14.79
N THR A 611 7.73 -27.27 15.54
CA THR A 611 8.88 -26.57 16.15
C THR A 611 10.00 -26.27 15.16
N ALA A 612 10.09 -27.02 14.06
CA ALA A 612 11.13 -26.80 13.03
C ALA A 612 10.84 -25.55 12.19
N ILE A 613 9.57 -25.26 11.88
CA ILE A 613 9.17 -24.08 11.09
C ILE A 613 9.40 -22.80 11.89
N ASP A 614 9.04 -22.76 13.17
CA ASP A 614 9.28 -21.58 14.03
C ASP A 614 10.77 -21.33 14.27
N VAL A 615 11.56 -22.38 14.49
CA VAL A 615 13.01 -22.27 14.67
C VAL A 615 13.71 -21.86 13.36
N CYS A 616 13.19 -22.29 12.21
CA CYS A 616 13.75 -21.91 10.92
C CYS A 616 13.46 -20.45 10.59
N LEU A 617 12.22 -19.98 10.80
CA LEU A 617 11.86 -18.57 10.64
C LEU A 617 12.68 -17.65 11.56
N THR A 618 12.99 -18.06 12.80
CA THR A 618 13.79 -17.26 13.74
C THR A 618 15.27 -17.16 13.31
N ASN A 619 15.84 -18.22 12.76
CA ASN A 619 17.24 -18.18 12.28
C ASN A 619 17.41 -17.36 11.00
N GLU A 620 16.45 -17.41 10.09
CA GLU A 620 16.48 -16.59 8.86
C GLU A 620 16.02 -15.14 9.11
N ALA A 621 15.14 -14.89 10.06
CA ALA A 621 14.74 -13.58 10.49
C ALA A 621 15.92 -12.75 11.03
N SER A 622 17.02 -13.38 11.47
CA SER A 622 18.22 -12.66 11.94
C SER A 622 18.84 -11.77 10.85
N GLY A 623 18.66 -12.09 9.57
CA GLY A 623 19.15 -11.29 8.43
C GLY A 623 18.09 -10.47 7.70
N GLY A 624 16.79 -10.72 7.92
CA GLY A 624 15.68 -10.11 7.20
C GLY A 624 15.03 -8.92 7.90
N GLY A 625 14.38 -8.02 7.14
CA GLY A 625 13.70 -6.84 7.64
C GLY A 625 12.18 -6.94 7.59
N ALA A 626 11.61 -7.52 6.54
CA ALA A 626 10.16 -7.57 6.34
C ALA A 626 9.71 -8.91 5.75
N LEU A 627 8.56 -9.40 6.24
CA LEU A 627 7.88 -10.58 5.75
C LEU A 627 6.76 -10.15 4.78
N TRP A 628 6.82 -10.64 3.57
CA TRP A 628 5.82 -10.45 2.53
C TRP A 628 5.07 -11.75 2.27
N ASP A 629 3.76 -11.67 2.13
CA ASP A 629 2.92 -12.73 1.59
C ASP A 629 2.26 -12.19 0.34
N ILE A 630 2.55 -12.80 -0.83
CA ILE A 630 2.01 -12.41 -2.14
C ILE A 630 1.20 -13.59 -2.67
N PHE A 631 -0.07 -13.35 -3.00
CA PHE A 631 -0.99 -14.38 -3.48
C PHE A 631 -1.07 -14.39 -5.01
N ARG A 632 -1.25 -15.56 -5.58
CA ARG A 632 -1.41 -15.75 -7.02
C ARG A 632 -2.74 -15.17 -7.50
N ARG A 633 -2.75 -14.58 -8.68
CA ARG A 633 -3.97 -14.03 -9.31
C ARG A 633 -5.08 -15.06 -9.45
N GLN A 634 -4.73 -16.29 -9.78
CA GLN A 634 -5.68 -17.41 -9.94
C GLN A 634 -6.36 -17.81 -8.64
N ASP A 635 -5.75 -17.55 -7.49
CA ASP A 635 -6.27 -17.91 -6.19
C ASP A 635 -7.15 -16.82 -5.57
N VAL A 636 -7.24 -15.64 -6.19
CA VAL A 636 -8.04 -14.51 -5.69
C VAL A 636 -9.49 -14.89 -5.37
N PRO A 637 -10.24 -15.62 -6.22
CA PRO A 637 -11.63 -15.98 -5.88
C PRO A 637 -11.74 -16.82 -4.62
N LYS A 638 -10.84 -17.79 -4.42
CA LYS A 638 -10.81 -18.64 -3.23
C LYS A 638 -10.41 -17.85 -1.98
N LEU A 639 -9.43 -16.96 -2.11
CA LEU A 639 -9.00 -16.06 -1.05
C LEU A 639 -10.14 -15.14 -0.61
N GLU A 640 -10.90 -14.57 -1.55
CA GLU A 640 -12.06 -13.73 -1.24
C GLU A 640 -13.18 -14.52 -0.54
N GLU A 641 -13.42 -15.75 -0.96
CA GLU A 641 -14.41 -16.63 -0.33
C GLU A 641 -14.01 -16.95 1.12
N TYR A 642 -12.74 -17.30 1.36
CA TYR A 642 -12.19 -17.50 2.70
C TYR A 642 -12.38 -16.27 3.59
N LEU A 643 -12.01 -15.09 3.10
CA LEU A 643 -12.12 -13.84 3.85
C LEU A 643 -13.58 -13.48 4.17
N ARG A 644 -14.53 -13.75 3.26
CA ARG A 644 -15.96 -13.58 3.51
C ARG A 644 -16.49 -14.57 4.55
N LYS A 645 -16.01 -15.81 4.55
CA LYS A 645 -16.39 -16.86 5.50
C LYS A 645 -15.92 -16.53 6.90
N HIS A 646 -14.68 -16.09 7.03
CA HIS A 646 -13.98 -15.92 8.32
C HIS A 646 -13.84 -14.46 8.78
N HIS A 647 -14.52 -13.50 8.15
CA HIS A 647 -14.32 -12.06 8.39
C HIS A 647 -14.40 -11.65 9.88
N ARG A 648 -15.24 -12.29 10.68
CA ARG A 648 -15.42 -11.96 12.10
C ARG A 648 -14.24 -12.36 12.99
N GLU A 649 -13.36 -13.23 12.52
CA GLU A 649 -12.14 -13.64 13.21
C GLU A 649 -11.04 -12.56 13.15
N PHE A 650 -11.21 -11.53 12.30
CA PHE A 650 -10.25 -10.46 12.11
C PHE A 650 -10.61 -9.18 12.86
N ARG A 651 -9.59 -8.41 13.21
CA ARG A 651 -9.68 -7.13 13.88
C ARG A 651 -9.25 -5.98 12.97
N HIS A 652 -9.91 -4.83 13.14
CA HIS A 652 -9.63 -3.64 12.35
C HIS A 652 -9.56 -2.39 13.23
N VAL A 653 -10.15 -1.25 12.83
CA VAL A 653 -10.10 0.01 13.56
C VAL A 653 -10.60 -0.17 15.00
N TYR A 654 -9.90 0.41 15.97
CA TYR A 654 -10.12 0.24 17.41
C TYR A 654 -10.12 -1.22 17.90
N CYS A 655 -9.36 -2.09 17.21
CA CYS A 655 -9.39 -3.54 17.45
C CYS A 655 -10.80 -4.15 17.41
N SER A 656 -11.74 -3.51 16.73
CA SER A 656 -13.10 -4.04 16.59
C SER A 656 -13.13 -5.22 15.62
N PRO A 657 -13.96 -6.25 15.88
CA PRO A 657 -14.20 -7.32 14.91
C PRO A 657 -14.73 -6.76 13.58
N VAL A 658 -14.40 -7.43 12.49
CA VAL A 658 -14.92 -7.07 11.16
C VAL A 658 -16.33 -7.63 11.01
N ASP A 659 -17.35 -6.81 11.19
CA ASP A 659 -18.76 -7.23 11.09
C ASP A 659 -19.30 -7.21 9.66
N GLN A 660 -18.71 -6.42 8.78
CA GLN A 660 -19.18 -6.22 7.41
C GLN A 660 -18.00 -6.15 6.44
N VAL A 661 -18.18 -6.77 5.28
CA VAL A 661 -17.20 -6.77 4.18
C VAL A 661 -17.91 -6.24 2.92
N VAL A 662 -17.39 -5.17 2.36
CA VAL A 662 -17.82 -4.65 1.05
C VAL A 662 -17.10 -5.46 -0.03
N HIS A 663 -15.77 -5.36 -0.03
CA HIS A 663 -14.90 -6.15 -0.89
C HIS A 663 -13.73 -6.72 -0.06
N PRO A 664 -13.50 -8.03 -0.06
CA PRO A 664 -12.53 -8.66 0.84
C PRO A 664 -11.13 -8.08 0.79
N ILE A 665 -10.68 -7.64 -0.38
CA ILE A 665 -9.32 -7.15 -0.57
C ILE A 665 -9.28 -5.61 -0.67
N HIS A 666 -10.21 -4.98 -1.41
CA HIS A 666 -10.21 -3.51 -1.58
C HIS A 666 -10.56 -2.75 -0.30
N ASP A 667 -11.23 -3.37 0.67
CA ASP A 667 -11.47 -2.78 1.99
C ASP A 667 -10.17 -2.58 2.78
N GLN A 668 -9.11 -3.35 2.47
CA GLN A 668 -7.82 -3.36 3.16
C GLN A 668 -7.95 -3.57 4.68
N THR A 669 -8.87 -4.45 5.10
CA THR A 669 -9.16 -4.74 6.51
C THR A 669 -8.39 -5.92 7.06
N PHE A 670 -8.01 -6.86 6.21
CA PHE A 670 -7.51 -8.16 6.60
C PHE A 670 -5.97 -8.23 6.64
N TYR A 671 -5.47 -9.04 7.56
CA TYR A 671 -4.12 -9.55 7.61
C TYR A 671 -4.18 -11.02 8.02
N LEU A 672 -3.69 -11.91 7.18
CA LEU A 672 -3.65 -13.35 7.44
C LEU A 672 -2.37 -13.67 8.22
N ASN A 673 -2.51 -13.95 9.50
CA ASN A 673 -1.44 -14.47 10.33
C ASN A 673 -1.16 -15.95 10.02
N MET A 674 -0.19 -16.58 10.69
CA MET A 674 0.18 -17.98 10.44
C MET A 674 -1.00 -18.94 10.62
N HIS A 675 -1.88 -18.68 11.61
CA HIS A 675 -3.09 -19.48 11.83
C HIS A 675 -4.03 -19.39 10.62
N HIS A 676 -4.33 -18.18 10.13
CA HIS A 676 -5.19 -17.99 8.96
C HIS A 676 -4.56 -18.51 7.66
N LYS A 677 -3.25 -18.42 7.48
CA LYS A 677 -2.56 -18.99 6.30
C LYS A 677 -2.69 -20.53 6.30
N ARG A 678 -2.52 -21.18 7.45
CA ARG A 678 -2.71 -22.64 7.57
C ARG A 678 -4.16 -23.03 7.27
N LYS A 679 -5.13 -22.36 7.87
CA LYS A 679 -6.56 -22.58 7.67
C LYS A 679 -6.99 -22.37 6.21
N LEU A 680 -6.43 -21.33 5.55
CA LEU A 680 -6.65 -21.06 4.12
C LEU A 680 -6.10 -22.20 3.24
N LYS A 681 -4.92 -22.75 3.58
CA LYS A 681 -4.36 -23.92 2.90
C LYS A 681 -5.24 -25.15 3.08
N GLU A 682 -5.67 -25.43 4.30
CA GLU A 682 -6.51 -26.60 4.65
C GLU A 682 -7.88 -26.54 3.95
N GLU A 683 -8.54 -25.39 3.97
CA GLU A 683 -9.92 -25.25 3.44
C GLU A 683 -9.97 -25.04 1.92
N PHE A 684 -9.01 -24.33 1.35
CA PHE A 684 -9.07 -23.86 -0.05
C PHE A 684 -7.86 -24.29 -0.89
N GLY A 685 -6.82 -24.88 -0.30
CA GLY A 685 -5.59 -25.26 -0.98
C GLY A 685 -4.80 -24.06 -1.50
N VAL A 686 -4.90 -22.89 -0.82
CA VAL A 686 -4.25 -21.65 -1.23
C VAL A 686 -3.10 -21.32 -0.29
N GLU A 687 -1.94 -21.06 -0.87
CA GLU A 687 -0.74 -20.61 -0.17
C GLU A 687 -0.13 -19.40 -0.89
N PRO A 688 0.32 -18.37 -0.13
CA PRO A 688 1.08 -17.27 -0.72
C PRO A 688 2.51 -17.69 -1.05
N TRP A 689 3.17 -16.93 -1.91
CA TRP A 689 4.61 -16.83 -1.87
C TRP A 689 4.99 -16.01 -0.63
N THR A 690 5.69 -16.63 0.30
CA THR A 690 6.16 -15.99 1.53
C THR A 690 7.64 -15.63 1.37
N ILE A 691 7.98 -14.35 1.47
CA ILE A 691 9.31 -13.81 1.18
C ILE A 691 9.81 -13.00 2.37
N ILE A 692 11.01 -13.29 2.85
CA ILE A 692 11.71 -12.46 3.82
C ILE A 692 12.61 -11.49 3.06
N GLN A 693 12.20 -10.24 2.95
CA GLN A 693 12.97 -9.19 2.28
C GLN A 693 14.16 -8.77 3.14
N LYS A 694 15.35 -8.84 2.57
CA LYS A 694 16.60 -8.42 3.19
C LYS A 694 16.99 -7.00 2.77
N LEU A 695 17.90 -6.38 3.54
CA LEU A 695 18.42 -5.05 3.23
C LEU A 695 19.06 -5.05 1.82
N GLY A 696 18.68 -4.07 1.00
CA GLY A 696 19.14 -3.94 -0.37
C GLY A 696 18.44 -4.84 -1.38
N GLU A 697 17.37 -5.54 -1.00
CA GLU A 697 16.56 -6.32 -1.94
C GLU A 697 15.40 -5.50 -2.49
N ALA A 698 15.14 -5.66 -3.79
CA ALA A 698 13.98 -5.14 -4.49
C ALA A 698 12.98 -6.26 -4.77
N ILE A 699 11.74 -6.11 -4.29
CA ILE A 699 10.62 -6.99 -4.63
C ILE A 699 9.78 -6.32 -5.70
N PHE A 700 9.62 -7.01 -6.83
CA PHE A 700 8.71 -6.64 -7.91
C PHE A 700 7.38 -7.35 -7.71
N ILE A 701 6.30 -6.59 -7.67
CA ILE A 701 4.94 -7.06 -7.41
C ILE A 701 4.09 -6.80 -8.66
N PRO A 702 3.63 -7.86 -9.36
CA PRO A 702 2.78 -7.68 -10.54
C PRO A 702 1.39 -7.15 -10.16
N ALA A 703 0.83 -6.24 -10.95
CA ALA A 703 -0.55 -5.78 -10.78
C ALA A 703 -1.53 -6.96 -10.69
N GLY A 704 -2.50 -6.89 -9.78
CA GLY A 704 -3.49 -7.95 -9.59
C GLY A 704 -3.06 -9.10 -8.67
N CYS A 705 -1.85 -9.07 -8.10
CA CYS A 705 -1.42 -9.97 -7.03
C CYS A 705 -1.71 -9.37 -5.65
N PRO A 706 -2.68 -9.92 -4.88
CA PRO A 706 -2.90 -9.42 -3.52
C PRO A 706 -1.70 -9.70 -2.64
N HIS A 707 -1.35 -8.75 -1.80
CA HIS A 707 -0.21 -8.92 -0.91
C HIS A 707 -0.39 -8.19 0.43
N GLN A 708 0.36 -8.66 1.43
CA GLN A 708 0.40 -8.10 2.77
C GLN A 708 1.83 -8.07 3.29
N VAL A 709 2.11 -7.18 4.26
CA VAL A 709 3.46 -7.01 4.80
C VAL A 709 3.45 -6.90 6.32
N ARG A 710 4.37 -7.63 6.96
CA ARG A 710 4.74 -7.50 8.37
C ARG A 710 6.22 -7.13 8.47
N ASN A 711 6.58 -6.20 9.32
CA ASN A 711 7.98 -5.87 9.58
C ASN A 711 8.53 -6.74 10.72
N LEU A 712 9.65 -7.43 10.47
CA LEU A 712 10.40 -8.20 11.46
C LEU A 712 11.34 -7.32 12.28
N LYS A 713 11.84 -6.26 11.65
CA LYS A 713 12.65 -5.17 12.23
C LYS A 713 12.04 -3.84 11.83
N SER A 714 12.42 -2.76 12.47
CA SER A 714 12.07 -1.43 11.97
C SER A 714 12.64 -1.25 10.57
N CYS A 715 11.82 -0.85 9.61
CA CYS A 715 12.18 -0.81 8.19
C CYS A 715 11.88 0.55 7.57
N THR A 716 12.79 1.01 6.71
CA THR A 716 12.56 2.07 5.72
C THR A 716 12.57 1.44 4.34
N LYS A 717 11.44 1.51 3.65
CA LYS A 717 11.26 1.00 2.29
C LYS A 717 10.90 2.15 1.36
N VAL A 718 11.37 2.06 0.12
CA VAL A 718 10.98 2.99 -0.94
C VAL A 718 10.37 2.20 -2.07
N ALA A 719 9.17 2.58 -2.48
CA ALA A 719 8.46 1.95 -3.57
C ALA A 719 8.28 2.92 -4.75
N LEU A 720 8.27 2.36 -5.93
CA LEU A 720 7.92 3.05 -7.17
C LEU A 720 6.93 2.19 -7.94
N ASP A 721 5.82 2.81 -8.35
CA ASP A 721 4.84 2.16 -9.20
C ASP A 721 5.17 2.40 -10.66
N PHE A 722 4.86 1.43 -11.51
CA PHE A 722 5.01 1.52 -12.96
C PHE A 722 3.88 0.77 -13.65
N VAL A 723 3.70 0.97 -14.93
CA VAL A 723 2.64 0.29 -15.68
C VAL A 723 3.24 -0.44 -16.86
N SER A 724 3.37 -1.76 -16.73
CA SER A 724 3.90 -2.64 -17.77
C SER A 724 2.82 -3.02 -18.79
N PRO A 725 3.19 -3.27 -20.03
CA PRO A 725 2.23 -3.69 -21.05
C PRO A 725 1.68 -5.11 -20.81
N GLU A 726 2.43 -5.99 -20.14
CA GLU A 726 2.03 -7.36 -19.80
C GLU A 726 0.84 -7.39 -18.84
N ASN A 727 0.83 -6.47 -17.88
CA ASN A 727 -0.14 -6.44 -16.78
C ASN A 727 -1.31 -5.48 -17.03
N ILE A 728 -1.42 -4.89 -18.23
CA ILE A 728 -2.51 -3.97 -18.58
C ILE A 728 -3.89 -4.59 -18.38
N ARG A 729 -4.05 -5.89 -18.68
CA ARG A 729 -5.32 -6.60 -18.47
C ARG A 729 -5.75 -6.55 -17.01
N GLU A 730 -4.81 -6.75 -16.08
CA GLU A 730 -5.08 -6.71 -14.64
C GLU A 730 -5.41 -5.29 -14.16
N CYS A 731 -4.70 -4.28 -14.64
CA CYS A 731 -5.02 -2.88 -14.32
C CYS A 731 -6.44 -2.51 -14.78
N ILE A 732 -6.85 -2.94 -15.99
CA ILE A 732 -8.21 -2.74 -16.50
C ILE A 732 -9.24 -3.52 -15.65
N ARG A 733 -8.95 -4.78 -15.29
CA ARG A 733 -9.81 -5.60 -14.43
C ARG A 733 -10.05 -4.93 -13.07
N LEU A 734 -8.99 -4.44 -12.43
CA LEU A 734 -9.09 -3.71 -11.15
C LEU A 734 -9.94 -2.44 -11.30
N THR A 735 -9.78 -1.68 -12.39
CA THR A 735 -10.62 -0.52 -12.66
C THR A 735 -12.11 -0.91 -12.78
N GLU A 736 -12.42 -2.05 -13.41
CA GLU A 736 -13.79 -2.57 -13.50
C GLU A 736 -14.33 -3.05 -12.15
N GLU A 737 -13.49 -3.55 -11.25
CA GLU A 737 -13.89 -3.85 -9.86
C GLU A 737 -14.18 -2.58 -9.07
N PHE A 738 -13.33 -1.56 -9.18
CA PHE A 738 -13.52 -0.28 -8.47
C PHE A 738 -14.82 0.41 -8.86
N ARG A 739 -15.19 0.37 -10.16
CA ARG A 739 -16.40 1.03 -10.63
C ARG A 739 -17.71 0.49 -10.03
N VAL A 740 -17.71 -0.76 -9.53
CA VAL A 740 -18.89 -1.37 -8.89
C VAL A 740 -18.89 -1.23 -7.36
N LEU A 741 -17.82 -0.74 -6.76
CA LEU A 741 -17.79 -0.45 -5.33
C LEU A 741 -18.78 0.66 -4.95
N PRO A 742 -19.21 0.76 -3.68
CA PRO A 742 -20.00 1.87 -3.17
C PRO A 742 -19.40 3.23 -3.48
N HIS A 743 -20.25 4.24 -3.67
CA HIS A 743 -19.80 5.58 -4.09
C HIS A 743 -18.78 6.22 -3.11
N GLU A 744 -18.93 5.93 -1.82
CA GLU A 744 -18.06 6.48 -0.76
C GLU A 744 -16.85 5.58 -0.46
N HIS A 745 -16.66 4.49 -1.22
CA HIS A 745 -15.54 3.59 -1.01
C HIS A 745 -14.24 4.25 -1.46
N ARG A 746 -13.17 4.14 -0.64
CA ARG A 746 -11.87 4.78 -0.90
C ARG A 746 -11.20 4.38 -2.22
N SER A 747 -11.42 3.14 -2.66
CA SER A 747 -10.89 2.61 -3.93
C SER A 747 -11.84 2.83 -5.11
N LYS A 748 -12.89 3.64 -4.95
CA LYS A 748 -13.90 3.87 -6.01
C LYS A 748 -13.36 4.64 -7.20
N GLU A 749 -12.47 5.59 -6.95
CA GLU A 749 -11.96 6.52 -7.95
C GLU A 749 -10.83 5.89 -8.78
N ASP A 750 -10.95 5.92 -10.10
CA ASP A 750 -9.89 5.49 -11.01
C ASP A 750 -8.78 6.55 -11.10
N LYS A 751 -7.81 6.45 -10.22
CA LYS A 751 -6.67 7.38 -10.15
C LYS A 751 -5.56 7.06 -11.15
N LEU A 752 -5.56 5.85 -11.73
CA LEU A 752 -4.49 5.38 -12.61
C LEU A 752 -4.66 5.86 -14.05
N GLU A 753 -5.90 5.92 -14.57
CA GLU A 753 -6.18 6.25 -15.97
C GLU A 753 -5.47 5.32 -16.98
N VAL A 754 -5.45 4.02 -16.70
CA VAL A 754 -4.66 3.05 -17.49
C VAL A 754 -5.00 3.06 -18.99
N LYS A 755 -6.27 3.27 -19.37
CA LYS A 755 -6.70 3.38 -20.78
C LYS A 755 -6.04 4.57 -21.49
N LYS A 756 -5.85 5.70 -20.81
CA LYS A 756 -5.15 6.89 -21.33
C LYS A 756 -3.66 6.58 -21.53
N MET A 757 -3.02 5.92 -20.54
CA MET A 757 -1.61 5.50 -20.67
C MET A 757 -1.42 4.57 -21.86
N MET A 758 -2.29 3.58 -22.03
CA MET A 758 -2.27 2.64 -23.15
C MET A 758 -2.30 3.36 -24.49
N LEU A 759 -3.23 4.30 -24.68
CA LEU A 759 -3.38 5.04 -25.92
C LEU A 759 -2.12 5.85 -26.27
N HIS A 760 -1.55 6.54 -25.27
CA HIS A 760 -0.35 7.35 -25.48
C HIS A 760 0.91 6.50 -25.68
N ALA A 761 1.06 5.39 -24.96
CA ALA A 761 2.17 4.46 -25.13
C ALA A 761 2.14 3.83 -26.53
N LEU A 762 0.96 3.40 -26.97
CA LEU A 762 0.80 2.79 -28.29
C LEU A 762 1.03 3.82 -29.42
N LYS A 763 0.50 5.05 -29.28
CA LYS A 763 0.79 6.14 -30.21
C LYS A 763 2.29 6.36 -30.35
N TYR A 764 2.99 6.49 -29.22
CA TYR A 764 4.43 6.70 -29.19
C TYR A 764 5.18 5.54 -29.89
N ALA A 765 4.82 4.29 -29.58
CA ALA A 765 5.46 3.11 -30.16
C ALA A 765 5.24 3.02 -31.70
N VAL A 766 4.02 3.35 -32.18
CA VAL A 766 3.68 3.37 -33.59
C VAL A 766 4.50 4.44 -34.34
N GLU A 767 4.52 5.67 -33.84
CA GLU A 767 5.23 6.80 -34.46
C GLU A 767 6.75 6.57 -34.51
N GLU A 768 7.32 6.04 -33.41
CA GLU A 768 8.76 5.76 -33.37
C GLU A 768 9.15 4.55 -34.22
N LEU A 769 8.34 3.50 -34.27
CA LEU A 769 8.60 2.36 -35.15
C LEU A 769 8.53 2.78 -36.64
N GLU A 770 7.54 3.58 -37.02
CA GLU A 770 7.46 4.15 -38.40
C GLU A 770 8.72 4.93 -38.73
N LYS A 771 9.22 5.81 -37.85
CA LYS A 771 10.46 6.60 -38.06
C LYS A 771 11.72 5.73 -38.15
N LEU A 772 11.81 4.65 -37.38
CA LEU A 772 13.00 3.78 -37.36
C LEU A 772 13.04 2.80 -38.53
N THR A 773 11.88 2.52 -39.17
CA THR A 773 11.75 1.55 -40.27
C THR A 773 11.53 2.25 -41.65
N ALA A 774 11.31 3.58 -41.67
CA ALA A 774 11.38 4.40 -42.87
C ALA A 774 12.83 4.63 -43.28
#